data_35f5ea377d33e14de7de349ff5253cd3
#
_entry.id   35f5ea377d33e14de7de349ff5253cd3
#
_cell.length_a   1.000
_cell.length_b   1.000
_cell.length_c   1.000
_cell.angle_alpha   90.00
_cell.angle_beta   90.00
_cell.angle_gamma   90.00
#
_symmetry.space_group_name_H-M   'P 1'
#
loop_
_entity.id
_entity.type
_entity.pdbx_description
1 polymer ?
#
loop_
_entity_poly.entity_id
_entity_poly.type
_entity_poly.pdbx_seq_one_letter_code
_entity_poly.pdbx_strand_id
1 'polypeptide(L)'
;MNKHFISLLLLCLSFVGNAKAAQAKRGFAIVVDPKSYAEAKTEIDEYARAIETLQGMKVYYIVDKWGMPDSIRTALKRLYYQKNGIEGAVLMGDIPVAMIRDAQHLTTAFKMDQRHDRKESSVPSDRFYDDFDLKFNYIGKDNDAPYFYYSLAPQSVQQVKSEIFIGRIRPTDVGGTSRYAKLRAYLRKATAEKRSKNTLDQMVYFSGHGYISASMVARMDEKAGLYEHFPWLKNQREGIGYIDHSQQNEVKFLLMNELQRPELDFALLHHHGAPDTQYLNGAPQIESSEQAKALITGYCRNYLRNHVAKGKNKDTVTQLLSKRFDIPASWLANAFDKDVIRKDSITEANKNLVLQDFATFQYRPNSRVVILDACFNGSFHLDDCIADEYIFSEGNTIACIANSVNVLQDKWSDRYIGLLGLGAYVGNIARFSGYLESHCIGDPTFAFTPAVKMEDINELLASTNPKLWQRYLSENAEPDLRSMAMARLAESGQLSSAQLLNIFRTSTSALVRLQALELLADKRDDNFIEAIKLGVDDSYELVQRFAINFIGKSGDERLVPILIHKSISNNTSERCNFSLMNAMTMYKKDVLMNEFEKQFDNPDVKYINKAEVRAAIAKAINSNAGKWTEYMENIVGSDTPTKRRLSSIRTSRNYCPPYYIPQMIAYIEASNDADVQVALFESLGWRRYSYMAPTIAAFAKACSEDSKYPEKVRDEALKTYNRLK
;
A
#
# COMPACT_ATOMS: atom_id res chain seq x y z
N MET A 1 15.98 -51.59 57.55
CA MET A 1 16.80 -50.59 56.89
C MET A 1 16.52 -50.70 55.37
N ASN A 2 15.97 -49.80 54.60
CA ASN A 2 15.38 -48.52 54.89
C ASN A 2 14.26 -48.29 53.82
N LYS A 3 13.08 -48.00 54.34
CA LYS A 3 11.95 -47.44 53.61
C LYS A 3 12.30 -45.96 53.33
N HIS A 4 12.77 -45.52 52.15
CA HIS A 4 12.82 -44.14 51.73
C HIS A 4 13.35 -43.98 50.29
N PHE A 5 12.80 -44.72 49.30
CA PHE A 5 13.13 -44.47 47.90
C PHE A 5 11.96 -44.62 46.91
N ILE A 6 10.71 -44.50 47.39
CA ILE A 6 9.48 -44.61 46.55
C ILE A 6 8.57 -43.38 46.70
N SER A 7 9.09 -42.22 47.05
CA SER A 7 8.27 -40.99 47.13
C SER A 7 8.71 -39.83 46.24
N LEU A 8 9.60 -40.05 45.28
CA LEU A 8 10.06 -38.96 44.37
C LEU A 8 9.75 -39.21 42.91
N LEU A 9 8.91 -40.20 42.55
CA LEU A 9 8.53 -40.51 41.18
C LEU A 9 7.03 -40.30 40.88
N LEU A 10 6.29 -39.65 41.76
CA LEU A 10 4.85 -39.41 41.61
C LEU A 10 4.43 -37.93 41.63
N LEU A 11 5.37 -37.00 41.47
CA LEU A 11 5.09 -35.54 41.42
C LEU A 11 5.44 -34.86 40.08
N CYS A 12 5.71 -35.63 39.02
CA CYS A 12 5.96 -35.06 37.66
C CYS A 12 4.89 -35.40 36.62
N LEU A 13 3.71 -35.84 37.06
CA LEU A 13 2.63 -36.23 36.10
C LEU A 13 1.32 -35.47 36.28
N SER A 14 1.36 -34.19 36.60
CA SER A 14 0.13 -33.39 36.66
C SER A 14 0.31 -31.92 36.26
N PHE A 15 1.10 -31.64 35.21
CA PHE A 15 1.04 -30.39 34.46
C PHE A 15 0.96 -30.67 32.95
N VAL A 16 0.05 -31.54 32.54
CA VAL A 16 -0.56 -31.42 31.23
C VAL A 16 -1.64 -30.36 31.39
N GLY A 17 -1.22 -29.12 31.39
CA GLY A 17 -2.13 -28.00 31.28
C GLY A 17 -2.89 -28.19 29.97
N ASN A 18 -4.19 -28.42 30.04
CA ASN A 18 -5.11 -28.20 28.95
C ASN A 18 -4.92 -26.75 28.49
N ALA A 19 -4.07 -26.53 27.49
CA ALA A 19 -4.16 -25.34 26.65
C ALA A 19 -5.54 -25.47 25.97
N LYS A 20 -6.58 -24.94 26.62
CA LYS A 20 -7.85 -24.66 25.93
C LYS A 20 -7.46 -23.83 24.72
N ALA A 21 -7.73 -24.38 23.53
CA ALA A 21 -7.68 -23.60 22.31
C ALA A 21 -8.37 -22.25 22.60
N ALA A 22 -7.68 -21.16 22.41
CA ALA A 22 -8.26 -19.83 22.64
C ALA A 22 -9.54 -19.77 21.80
N GLN A 23 -10.68 -19.64 22.46
CA GLN A 23 -11.97 -19.56 21.81
C GLN A 23 -11.93 -18.33 20.90
N ALA A 24 -12.23 -18.48 19.61
CA ALA A 24 -12.23 -17.40 18.64
C ALA A 24 -13.04 -16.20 19.18
N LYS A 25 -12.50 -15.00 19.03
CA LYS A 25 -13.21 -13.78 19.43
C LYS A 25 -14.36 -13.57 18.44
N ARG A 26 -15.57 -13.39 18.93
CA ARG A 26 -16.77 -13.21 18.11
C ARG A 26 -17.57 -12.02 18.61
N GLY A 27 -16.94 -10.84 18.70
CA GLY A 27 -17.58 -9.60 19.06
C GLY A 27 -17.29 -8.50 18.06
N PHE A 28 -18.20 -7.55 17.92
CA PHE A 28 -18.07 -6.40 17.05
C PHE A 28 -18.49 -5.12 17.78
N ALA A 29 -17.74 -4.02 17.64
CA ALA A 29 -18.08 -2.75 18.26
C ALA A 29 -18.63 -1.74 17.25
N ILE A 30 -19.75 -1.09 17.58
CA ILE A 30 -20.26 0.08 16.90
C ILE A 30 -19.89 1.30 17.74
N VAL A 31 -18.92 2.08 17.26
CA VAL A 31 -18.50 3.34 17.87
C VAL A 31 -19.21 4.47 17.12
N VAL A 32 -20.02 5.25 17.84
CA VAL A 32 -20.86 6.28 17.21
C VAL A 32 -20.99 7.50 18.10
N ASP A 33 -21.14 8.68 17.52
CA ASP A 33 -21.49 9.89 18.26
C ASP A 33 -23.00 9.90 18.63
N PRO A 34 -23.40 10.61 19.73
CA PRO A 34 -24.77 10.55 20.23
C PRO A 34 -25.81 11.08 19.23
N LYS A 35 -25.44 12.06 18.40
CA LYS A 35 -26.38 12.66 17.46
C LYS A 35 -26.64 11.73 16.27
N SER A 36 -25.59 11.16 15.68
CA SER A 36 -25.70 10.13 14.64
C SER A 36 -26.48 8.91 15.15
N TYR A 37 -26.23 8.48 16.40
CA TYR A 37 -27.01 7.40 17.01
C TYR A 37 -28.49 7.73 17.16
N ALA A 38 -28.81 8.92 17.66
CA ALA A 38 -30.20 9.33 17.84
C ALA A 38 -30.98 9.46 16.50
N GLU A 39 -30.31 10.05 15.48
CA GLU A 39 -30.92 10.33 14.16
C GLU A 39 -31.06 9.08 13.27
N ALA A 40 -30.26 8.03 13.50
CA ALA A 40 -30.27 6.80 12.71
C ALA A 40 -30.44 5.54 13.58
N LYS A 41 -31.02 5.67 14.78
CA LYS A 41 -31.11 4.59 15.77
C LYS A 41 -31.73 3.31 15.20
N THR A 42 -32.82 3.42 14.49
CA THR A 42 -33.52 2.27 13.91
C THR A 42 -32.62 1.49 12.95
N GLU A 43 -31.97 2.20 12.04
CA GLU A 43 -31.10 1.59 11.04
C GLU A 43 -29.81 1.03 11.67
N ILE A 44 -29.26 1.69 12.70
CA ILE A 44 -28.10 1.18 13.46
C ILE A 44 -28.49 -0.11 14.19
N ASP A 45 -29.66 -0.15 14.84
CA ASP A 45 -30.13 -1.33 15.54
C ASP A 45 -30.47 -2.50 14.58
N GLU A 46 -30.97 -2.21 13.37
CA GLU A 46 -31.18 -3.22 12.33
C GLU A 46 -29.86 -3.77 11.76
N TYR A 47 -28.89 -2.90 11.54
CA TYR A 47 -27.57 -3.27 11.12
C TYR A 47 -26.88 -4.17 12.17
N ALA A 48 -26.96 -3.79 13.45
CA ALA A 48 -26.42 -4.58 14.55
C ALA A 48 -27.08 -5.96 14.63
N ARG A 49 -28.42 -6.04 14.54
CA ARG A 49 -29.15 -7.32 14.52
C ARG A 49 -28.76 -8.20 13.34
N ALA A 50 -28.51 -7.61 12.16
CA ALA A 50 -28.04 -8.37 11.02
C ALA A 50 -26.64 -9.00 11.29
N ILE A 51 -25.73 -8.27 11.91
CA ILE A 51 -24.41 -8.78 12.33
C ILE A 51 -24.60 -9.93 13.34
N GLU A 52 -25.43 -9.74 14.36
CA GLU A 52 -25.67 -10.77 15.39
C GLU A 52 -26.29 -12.05 14.81
N THR A 53 -27.29 -11.89 13.94
CA THR A 53 -28.07 -13.04 13.44
C THR A 53 -27.41 -13.78 12.27
N LEU A 54 -26.73 -13.06 11.39
CA LEU A 54 -26.13 -13.63 10.17
C LEU A 54 -24.67 -14.02 10.35
N GLN A 55 -23.93 -13.32 11.21
CA GLN A 55 -22.49 -13.51 11.39
C GLN A 55 -22.13 -14.07 12.78
N GLY A 56 -23.12 -14.18 13.69
CA GLY A 56 -22.94 -14.76 15.02
C GLY A 56 -22.02 -13.94 15.94
N MET A 57 -21.79 -12.67 15.63
CA MET A 57 -20.97 -11.76 16.44
C MET A 57 -21.83 -11.00 17.42
N LYS A 58 -21.43 -10.98 18.70
CA LYS A 58 -22.07 -10.11 19.69
C LYS A 58 -21.73 -8.65 19.41
N VAL A 59 -22.74 -7.78 19.29
CA VAL A 59 -22.54 -6.34 19.05
C VAL A 59 -22.47 -5.57 20.37
N TYR A 60 -21.47 -4.67 20.44
CA TYR A 60 -21.26 -3.74 21.54
C TYR A 60 -21.43 -2.31 21.04
N TYR A 61 -22.36 -1.56 21.63
CA TYR A 61 -22.53 -0.15 21.34
C TYR A 61 -21.61 0.68 22.22
N ILE A 62 -20.88 1.61 21.61
CA ILE A 62 -20.04 2.59 22.29
C ILE A 62 -20.48 3.96 21.79
N VAL A 63 -21.43 4.56 22.52
CA VAL A 63 -22.05 5.86 22.19
C VAL A 63 -21.53 6.89 23.16
N ASP A 64 -20.78 7.89 22.70
CA ASP A 64 -20.30 8.97 23.55
C ASP A 64 -19.98 10.22 22.73
N LYS A 65 -19.88 11.36 23.40
CA LYS A 65 -19.38 12.61 22.81
C LYS A 65 -17.85 12.59 22.82
N TRP A 66 -17.30 12.21 21.72
CA TRP A 66 -15.87 11.95 21.58
C TRP A 66 -15.03 13.25 21.66
N GLY A 67 -14.30 13.43 22.76
CA GLY A 67 -13.40 14.55 22.95
C GLY A 67 -11.98 14.28 22.45
N MET A 68 -11.51 13.01 22.52
CA MET A 68 -10.17 12.60 22.12
C MET A 68 -10.19 11.17 21.53
N PRO A 69 -9.32 10.89 20.53
CA PRO A 69 -9.13 9.52 19.98
C PRO A 69 -8.78 8.48 21.03
N ASP A 70 -7.99 8.84 22.05
CA ASP A 70 -7.54 7.92 23.10
C ASP A 70 -8.69 7.25 23.87
N SER A 71 -9.81 7.96 24.08
CA SER A 71 -10.99 7.40 24.76
C SER A 71 -11.59 6.23 23.96
N ILE A 72 -11.70 6.38 22.65
CA ILE A 72 -12.18 5.33 21.74
C ILE A 72 -11.21 4.16 21.74
N ARG A 73 -9.91 4.45 21.53
CA ARG A 73 -8.86 3.43 21.53
C ARG A 73 -8.86 2.61 22.83
N THR A 74 -8.98 3.29 23.97
CA THR A 74 -9.02 2.65 25.29
C THR A 74 -10.26 1.76 25.42
N ALA A 75 -11.43 2.20 24.96
CA ALA A 75 -12.65 1.42 24.99
C ALA A 75 -12.56 0.17 24.10
N LEU A 76 -12.05 0.32 22.86
CA LEU A 76 -11.84 -0.81 21.94
C LEU A 76 -10.82 -1.80 22.50
N LYS A 77 -9.70 -1.31 23.01
CA LYS A 77 -8.66 -2.14 23.65
C LYS A 77 -9.20 -2.92 24.86
N ARG A 78 -10.01 -2.29 25.69
CA ARG A 78 -10.69 -2.96 26.83
C ARG A 78 -11.60 -4.08 26.34
N LEU A 79 -12.42 -3.85 25.30
CA LEU A 79 -13.29 -4.87 24.73
C LEU A 79 -12.49 -6.01 24.09
N TYR A 80 -11.40 -5.70 23.40
CA TYR A 80 -10.54 -6.70 22.77
C TYR A 80 -9.97 -7.70 23.77
N TYR A 81 -9.51 -7.25 24.97
CA TYR A 81 -8.92 -8.11 26.00
C TYR A 81 -9.93 -8.81 26.91
N GLN A 82 -11.22 -8.55 26.76
CA GLN A 82 -12.25 -9.29 27.51
C GLN A 82 -12.39 -10.75 27.00
N LYS A 83 -12.93 -11.61 27.86
CA LYS A 83 -13.38 -12.94 27.44
C LYS A 83 -14.47 -12.79 26.37
N ASN A 84 -14.37 -13.44 25.23
CA ASN A 84 -15.21 -13.21 24.05
C ASN A 84 -15.12 -11.78 23.53
N GLY A 85 -13.90 -11.26 23.45
CA GLY A 85 -13.65 -9.89 23.00
C GLY A 85 -13.97 -9.66 21.52
N ILE A 86 -13.82 -8.40 21.09
CA ILE A 86 -14.12 -8.00 19.72
C ILE A 86 -13.02 -8.45 18.73
N GLU A 87 -13.42 -8.74 17.51
CA GLU A 87 -12.54 -8.97 16.36
C GLU A 87 -12.59 -7.83 15.33
N GLY A 88 -13.56 -6.91 15.47
CA GLY A 88 -13.71 -5.76 14.60
C GLY A 88 -14.52 -4.63 15.20
N ALA A 89 -14.49 -3.49 14.52
CA ALA A 89 -15.28 -2.31 14.88
C ALA A 89 -15.67 -1.48 13.65
N VAL A 90 -16.70 -0.64 13.80
CA VAL A 90 -17.04 0.41 12.83
C VAL A 90 -17.12 1.75 13.53
N LEU A 91 -16.53 2.77 12.90
CA LEU A 91 -16.55 4.16 13.34
C LEU A 91 -17.64 4.92 12.55
N MET A 92 -18.73 5.27 13.20
CA MET A 92 -19.88 5.91 12.55
C MET A 92 -20.04 7.38 12.97
N GLY A 93 -20.27 8.26 12.00
CA GLY A 93 -20.56 9.68 12.25
C GLY A 93 -19.31 10.51 12.59
N ASP A 94 -19.46 11.42 13.55
CA ASP A 94 -18.43 12.39 13.93
C ASP A 94 -17.42 11.77 14.90
N ILE A 95 -16.55 10.93 14.36
CA ILE A 95 -15.45 10.30 15.09
C ILE A 95 -14.17 11.09 14.86
N PRO A 96 -13.40 11.44 15.91
CA PRO A 96 -12.13 12.15 15.78
C PRO A 96 -11.17 11.48 14.80
N VAL A 97 -10.30 12.27 14.17
CA VAL A 97 -9.28 11.77 13.24
C VAL A 97 -7.92 11.85 13.91
N ALA A 98 -7.24 10.70 14.00
CA ALA A 98 -5.85 10.64 14.42
C ALA A 98 -4.92 10.96 13.24
N MET A 99 -4.10 12.00 13.38
CA MET A 99 -3.12 12.50 12.43
C MET A 99 -1.73 12.03 12.87
N ILE A 100 -1.19 11.01 12.21
CA ILE A 100 0.03 10.30 12.67
C ILE A 100 1.29 10.93 12.07
N ARG A 101 2.27 11.22 12.93
CA ARG A 101 3.57 11.80 12.61
C ARG A 101 4.70 10.86 13.02
N ASP A 102 5.90 11.13 12.54
CA ASP A 102 7.13 10.37 12.84
C ASP A 102 7.00 8.87 12.57
N ALA A 103 6.10 8.52 11.64
CA ALA A 103 5.74 7.16 11.26
C ALA A 103 5.59 6.98 9.74
N GLN A 104 6.16 7.88 8.93
CA GLN A 104 6.01 7.82 7.46
C GLN A 104 6.61 6.53 6.85
N HIS A 105 7.55 5.88 7.53
CA HIS A 105 8.07 4.57 7.14
C HIS A 105 7.04 3.43 7.24
N LEU A 106 5.91 3.66 7.90
CA LEU A 106 4.77 2.74 7.96
C LEU A 106 3.77 2.97 6.82
N THR A 107 4.10 3.84 5.87
CA THR A 107 3.35 4.05 4.62
C THR A 107 4.15 3.52 3.43
N THR A 108 3.49 3.35 2.29
CA THR A 108 4.18 2.91 1.07
C THR A 108 5.02 4.01 0.43
N ALA A 109 4.51 5.25 0.33
CA ALA A 109 5.13 6.32 -0.44
C ALA A 109 5.19 7.69 0.27
N PHE A 110 4.42 7.91 1.33
CA PHE A 110 4.28 9.23 1.94
C PHE A 110 5.54 9.64 2.72
N LYS A 111 6.31 10.59 2.15
CA LYS A 111 7.62 11.05 2.67
C LYS A 111 7.73 12.57 2.63
N MET A 112 6.99 13.25 3.49
CA MET A 112 6.98 14.70 3.60
C MET A 112 8.03 15.23 4.59
N ASP A 113 8.39 16.51 4.45
CA ASP A 113 9.18 17.20 5.46
C ASP A 113 8.27 17.64 6.62
N GLN A 114 8.33 16.90 7.72
CA GLN A 114 7.44 17.10 8.87
C GLN A 114 7.76 18.36 9.71
N ARG A 115 8.79 19.13 9.37
CA ARG A 115 9.11 20.41 10.01
C ARG A 115 8.25 21.56 9.48
N HIS A 116 7.58 21.37 8.34
CA HIS A 116 6.71 22.35 7.71
C HIS A 116 5.25 22.15 8.12
N ASP A 117 4.32 22.22 7.19
CA ASP A 117 2.90 22.12 7.49
C ASP A 117 2.55 20.82 8.23
N ARG A 118 1.99 20.98 9.45
CA ARG A 118 1.66 19.85 10.33
C ARG A 118 0.53 19.02 9.75
N LYS A 119 -0.49 19.65 9.17
CA LYS A 119 -1.66 18.99 8.62
C LYS A 119 -1.28 18.16 7.38
N GLU A 120 -0.58 18.79 6.43
CA GLU A 120 -0.23 18.13 5.17
C GLU A 120 0.87 17.07 5.31
N SER A 121 1.72 17.17 6.32
CA SER A 121 2.79 16.20 6.57
C SER A 121 2.44 15.08 7.54
N SER A 122 1.19 15.01 8.01
CA SER A 122 0.66 13.92 8.85
C SER A 122 -0.16 12.92 8.04
N VAL A 123 -0.25 11.69 8.53
CA VAL A 123 -1.06 10.63 7.92
C VAL A 123 -2.37 10.49 8.70
N PRO A 124 -3.54 10.82 8.12
CA PRO A 124 -4.83 10.49 8.72
C PRO A 124 -4.98 8.97 8.76
N SER A 125 -5.13 8.37 9.96
CA SER A 125 -5.10 6.91 10.06
C SER A 125 -5.97 6.33 11.17
N ASP A 126 -6.86 5.42 10.77
CA ASP A 126 -7.65 4.61 11.70
C ASP A 126 -6.85 3.44 12.30
N ARG A 127 -5.62 3.20 11.82
CA ARG A 127 -4.67 2.28 12.48
C ARG A 127 -4.38 2.70 13.93
N PHE A 128 -4.62 3.95 14.28
CA PHE A 128 -4.61 4.41 15.67
C PHE A 128 -5.61 3.67 16.55
N TYR A 129 -6.76 3.28 16.00
CA TYR A 129 -7.86 2.66 16.74
C TYR A 129 -7.80 1.13 16.77
N ASP A 130 -7.16 0.50 15.80
CA ASP A 130 -7.18 -0.95 15.59
C ASP A 130 -5.85 -1.68 15.84
N ASP A 131 -4.74 -0.94 15.86
CA ASP A 131 -3.41 -1.47 16.19
C ASP A 131 -3.06 -1.07 17.64
N PHE A 132 -3.14 -2.03 18.56
CA PHE A 132 -2.95 -1.77 19.98
C PHE A 132 -1.50 -1.85 20.43
N ASP A 133 -0.61 -2.38 19.61
CA ASP A 133 0.83 -2.48 19.88
C ASP A 133 1.58 -1.21 19.51
N LEU A 134 1.07 -0.43 18.58
CA LEU A 134 1.59 0.91 18.27
C LEU A 134 1.40 1.83 19.50
N LYS A 135 2.46 2.54 19.89
CA LYS A 135 2.45 3.51 20.99
C LYS A 135 2.63 4.92 20.42
N PHE A 136 1.81 5.84 20.92
CA PHE A 136 1.78 7.20 20.42
C PHE A 136 1.93 8.21 21.57
N ASN A 137 2.60 9.32 21.27
CA ASN A 137 2.64 10.50 22.13
C ASN A 137 1.70 11.56 21.54
N TYR A 138 0.79 12.07 22.35
CA TYR A 138 -0.11 13.15 21.94
C TYR A 138 0.68 14.46 21.76
N ILE A 139 0.43 15.16 20.65
CA ILE A 139 1.09 16.43 20.30
C ILE A 139 0.13 17.61 20.51
N GLY A 140 -1.13 17.48 20.11
CA GLY A 140 -2.10 18.56 20.17
C GLY A 140 -3.31 18.33 19.29
N LYS A 141 -4.30 19.20 19.40
CA LYS A 141 -5.51 19.24 18.58
C LYS A 141 -5.41 20.35 17.54
N ASP A 142 -6.03 20.17 16.39
CA ASP A 142 -6.24 21.24 15.42
C ASP A 142 -7.30 22.23 15.92
N ASN A 143 -7.17 23.51 15.56
CA ASN A 143 -8.11 24.54 15.99
C ASN A 143 -9.42 24.51 15.21
N ASP A 144 -9.37 24.15 13.92
CA ASP A 144 -10.46 24.33 12.96
C ASP A 144 -11.07 22.99 12.51
N ALA A 145 -10.42 21.86 12.80
CA ALA A 145 -10.84 20.55 12.34
C ALA A 145 -10.81 19.48 13.46
N PRO A 146 -11.54 18.37 13.35
CA PRO A 146 -11.55 17.29 14.33
C PRO A 146 -10.27 16.44 14.28
N TYR A 147 -9.10 17.06 14.06
CA TYR A 147 -7.80 16.40 13.94
C TYR A 147 -7.03 16.44 15.24
N PHE A 148 -6.45 15.31 15.59
CA PHE A 148 -5.62 15.13 16.78
C PHE A 148 -4.27 14.56 16.34
N TYR A 149 -3.20 15.29 16.61
CA TYR A 149 -1.86 14.93 16.17
C TYR A 149 -1.14 14.06 17.19
N TYR A 150 -0.56 12.98 16.69
CA TYR A 150 0.20 12.01 17.47
C TYR A 150 1.53 11.71 16.79
N SER A 151 2.60 11.59 17.58
CA SER A 151 3.90 11.11 17.15
C SER A 151 4.04 9.63 17.52
N LEU A 152 4.58 8.79 16.62
CA LEU A 152 4.94 7.42 16.97
C LEU A 152 6.05 7.45 18.04
N ALA A 153 5.78 6.82 19.20
CA ALA A 153 6.70 6.84 20.32
C ALA A 153 8.00 6.03 20.01
N PRO A 154 9.17 6.46 20.53
CA PRO A 154 10.45 5.78 20.27
C PRO A 154 10.43 4.28 20.60
N GLN A 155 9.77 3.92 21.69
CA GLN A 155 9.65 2.53 22.17
C GLN A 155 8.52 1.73 21.50
N SER A 156 7.83 2.32 20.51
CA SER A 156 6.78 1.61 19.76
C SER A 156 7.37 0.52 18.87
N VAL A 157 6.58 -0.51 18.61
CA VAL A 157 6.81 -1.38 17.44
C VAL A 157 6.80 -0.51 16.17
N GLN A 158 7.59 -0.91 15.17
CA GLN A 158 7.79 -0.13 13.94
C GLN A 158 7.19 -0.86 12.73
N GLN A 159 6.03 -1.49 12.94
CA GLN A 159 5.27 -2.23 11.94
C GLN A 159 3.79 -2.16 12.29
N VAL A 160 2.93 -2.00 11.30
CA VAL A 160 1.47 -2.04 11.48
C VAL A 160 1.00 -3.50 11.45
N LYS A 161 0.37 -3.94 12.55
CA LYS A 161 -0.21 -5.29 12.72
C LYS A 161 -1.48 -5.19 13.55
N SER A 162 -2.53 -4.66 12.95
CA SER A 162 -3.80 -4.41 13.66
C SER A 162 -4.40 -5.68 14.28
N GLU A 163 -4.83 -5.62 15.52
CA GLU A 163 -5.45 -6.72 16.26
C GLU A 163 -6.89 -6.96 15.85
N ILE A 164 -7.59 -5.90 15.43
CA ILE A 164 -8.98 -5.96 14.97
C ILE A 164 -9.09 -5.35 13.57
N PHE A 165 -10.12 -5.73 12.82
CA PHE A 165 -10.45 -5.02 11.60
C PHE A 165 -11.36 -3.83 11.90
N ILE A 166 -11.26 -2.75 11.10
CA ILE A 166 -12.06 -1.53 11.31
C ILE A 166 -12.56 -0.98 9.97
N GLY A 167 -13.73 -0.33 10.01
CA GLY A 167 -14.27 0.45 8.90
C GLY A 167 -14.78 1.81 9.38
N ARG A 168 -14.86 2.78 8.46
CA ARG A 168 -15.36 4.12 8.74
C ARG A 168 -16.58 4.44 7.87
N ILE A 169 -17.64 4.95 8.51
CA ILE A 169 -18.85 5.44 7.86
C ILE A 169 -19.05 6.88 8.33
N ARG A 170 -18.57 7.86 7.55
CA ARG A 170 -18.59 9.28 7.91
C ARG A 170 -19.33 10.10 6.84
N PRO A 171 -20.66 10.12 6.85
CA PRO A 171 -21.40 10.96 5.93
C PRO A 171 -21.24 12.45 6.29
N THR A 172 -21.25 13.31 5.29
CA THR A 172 -21.19 14.77 5.43
C THR A 172 -22.43 15.42 4.80
N ASP A 173 -22.65 16.71 5.08
CA ASP A 173 -23.77 17.46 4.50
C ASP A 173 -23.47 18.00 3.08
N VAL A 174 -22.32 17.64 2.50
CA VAL A 174 -21.97 18.00 1.12
C VAL A 174 -23.02 17.45 0.14
N GLY A 175 -23.32 18.20 -0.92
CA GLY A 175 -24.31 17.82 -1.93
C GLY A 175 -25.78 18.06 -1.55
N GLY A 176 -26.03 18.76 -0.43
CA GLY A 176 -27.37 19.22 -0.05
C GLY A 176 -28.28 18.17 0.61
N THR A 177 -27.82 16.90 0.71
CA THR A 177 -28.52 15.86 1.47
C THR A 177 -27.94 15.79 2.88
N SER A 178 -28.86 15.79 3.88
CA SER A 178 -28.43 15.64 5.29
C SER A 178 -27.56 14.42 5.51
N ARG A 179 -26.46 14.57 6.25
CA ARG A 179 -25.59 13.47 6.65
C ARG A 179 -26.33 12.31 7.33
N TYR A 180 -27.37 12.62 8.11
CA TYR A 180 -28.16 11.58 8.77
C TYR A 180 -29.07 10.84 7.80
N ALA A 181 -29.61 11.52 6.77
CA ALA A 181 -30.32 10.86 5.70
C ALA A 181 -29.45 9.94 4.88
N LYS A 182 -28.20 10.38 4.56
CA LYS A 182 -27.17 9.54 3.92
C LYS A 182 -26.85 8.33 4.80
N LEU A 183 -26.63 8.52 6.11
CA LEU A 183 -26.34 7.44 7.05
C LEU A 183 -27.46 6.39 7.07
N ARG A 184 -28.72 6.81 7.20
CA ARG A 184 -29.88 5.90 7.19
C ARG A 184 -29.98 5.13 5.88
N ALA A 185 -29.84 5.81 4.75
CA ALA A 185 -29.90 5.17 3.43
C ALA A 185 -28.79 4.13 3.27
N TYR A 186 -27.55 4.49 3.64
CA TYR A 186 -26.42 3.59 3.59
C TYR A 186 -26.61 2.35 4.49
N LEU A 187 -27.04 2.53 5.75
CA LEU A 187 -27.22 1.41 6.67
C LEU A 187 -28.33 0.46 6.22
N ARG A 188 -29.42 0.98 5.62
CA ARG A 188 -30.45 0.13 4.99
C ARG A 188 -29.88 -0.69 3.85
N LYS A 189 -29.10 -0.06 2.97
CA LYS A 189 -28.40 -0.73 1.86
C LYS A 189 -27.45 -1.82 2.37
N ALA A 190 -26.55 -1.49 3.29
CA ALA A 190 -25.60 -2.43 3.86
C ALA A 190 -26.28 -3.62 4.56
N THR A 191 -27.40 -3.36 5.28
CA THR A 191 -28.19 -4.40 5.92
C THR A 191 -28.90 -5.31 4.91
N ALA A 192 -29.40 -4.75 3.81
CA ALA A 192 -30.04 -5.53 2.74
C ALA A 192 -29.01 -6.43 2.03
N GLU A 193 -27.84 -5.90 1.69
CA GLU A 193 -26.77 -6.69 1.04
C GLU A 193 -26.22 -7.81 1.95
N LYS A 194 -26.15 -7.60 3.27
CA LYS A 194 -25.81 -8.70 4.22
C LYS A 194 -26.81 -9.86 4.19
N ARG A 195 -28.07 -9.58 3.91
CA ARG A 195 -29.14 -10.60 3.82
C ARG A 195 -29.17 -11.29 2.46
N SER A 196 -28.56 -10.70 1.45
CA SER A 196 -28.43 -11.32 0.14
C SER A 196 -27.40 -12.45 0.19
N LYS A 197 -27.62 -13.50 -0.58
CA LYS A 197 -26.65 -14.59 -0.76
C LYS A 197 -25.88 -14.35 -2.06
N ASN A 198 -25.00 -13.37 -2.03
CA ASN A 198 -24.20 -12.98 -3.17
C ASN A 198 -22.83 -13.68 -3.13
N THR A 199 -22.49 -14.44 -4.15
CA THR A 199 -21.18 -15.05 -4.34
C THR A 199 -20.35 -14.13 -5.24
N LEU A 200 -19.05 -13.96 -4.94
CA LEU A 200 -18.16 -13.21 -5.83
C LEU A 200 -17.90 -14.03 -7.10
N ASP A 201 -18.66 -13.73 -8.15
CA ASP A 201 -18.57 -14.43 -9.44
C ASP A 201 -18.40 -13.48 -10.64
N GLN A 202 -18.50 -12.16 -10.44
CA GLN A 202 -18.23 -11.15 -11.45
C GLN A 202 -17.38 -10.02 -10.90
N MET A 203 -16.29 -9.73 -11.58
CA MET A 203 -15.42 -8.61 -11.22
C MET A 203 -14.96 -7.81 -12.44
N VAL A 204 -14.55 -6.58 -12.19
CA VAL A 204 -13.87 -5.72 -13.13
C VAL A 204 -12.46 -5.40 -12.63
N TYR A 205 -11.49 -5.52 -13.53
CA TYR A 205 -10.13 -5.03 -13.37
C TYR A 205 -9.93 -3.82 -14.29
N PHE A 206 -9.55 -2.69 -13.73
CA PHE A 206 -9.23 -1.48 -14.47
C PHE A 206 -7.75 -1.12 -14.34
N SER A 207 -7.06 -1.03 -15.46
CA SER A 207 -5.70 -0.51 -15.55
C SER A 207 -5.73 0.92 -16.10
N GLY A 208 -5.71 1.89 -15.20
CA GLY A 208 -5.60 3.32 -15.52
C GLY A 208 -4.18 3.73 -15.88
N HIS A 209 -3.98 5.01 -16.21
CA HIS A 209 -2.66 5.58 -16.41
C HIS A 209 -1.85 5.55 -15.11
N GLY A 210 -0.59 5.09 -15.16
CA GLY A 210 0.30 5.04 -14.01
C GLY A 210 1.38 3.96 -14.14
N TYR A 211 1.89 3.47 -13.01
CA TYR A 211 3.03 2.56 -12.96
C TYR A 211 2.84 1.27 -13.75
N ILE A 212 1.91 0.43 -13.32
CA ILE A 212 1.66 -0.89 -13.94
C ILE A 212 1.20 -0.68 -15.38
N SER A 213 0.41 0.34 -15.63
CA SER A 213 -0.09 0.66 -16.97
C SER A 213 1.00 1.10 -17.95
N ALA A 214 2.20 1.46 -17.49
CA ALA A 214 3.34 1.73 -18.36
C ALA A 214 4.01 0.44 -18.89
N SER A 215 3.66 -0.74 -18.37
CA SER A 215 4.18 -2.04 -18.82
C SER A 215 3.06 -2.98 -19.22
N MET A 216 3.00 -3.32 -20.49
CA MET A 216 2.01 -4.29 -20.99
C MET A 216 2.18 -5.64 -20.31
N VAL A 217 3.42 -6.11 -20.13
CA VAL A 217 3.71 -7.41 -19.50
C VAL A 217 3.18 -7.43 -18.07
N ALA A 218 3.46 -6.40 -17.27
CA ALA A 218 2.98 -6.33 -15.89
C ALA A 218 1.45 -6.38 -15.79
N ARG A 219 0.74 -5.66 -16.67
CA ARG A 219 -0.73 -5.66 -16.71
C ARG A 219 -1.33 -7.00 -17.10
N MET A 220 -0.72 -7.66 -18.07
CA MET A 220 -1.19 -8.98 -18.54
C MET A 220 -0.96 -10.05 -17.47
N ASP A 221 0.19 -10.04 -16.83
CA ASP A 221 0.53 -10.98 -15.77
C ASP A 221 -0.36 -10.78 -14.55
N GLU A 222 -0.64 -9.54 -14.14
CA GLU A 222 -1.54 -9.26 -13.03
C GLU A 222 -2.96 -9.75 -13.32
N LYS A 223 -3.46 -9.52 -14.55
CA LYS A 223 -4.74 -10.10 -14.98
C LYS A 223 -4.74 -11.62 -14.88
N ALA A 224 -3.66 -12.30 -15.28
CA ALA A 224 -3.52 -13.74 -15.13
C ALA A 224 -3.48 -14.15 -13.65
N GLY A 225 -2.79 -13.38 -12.80
CA GLY A 225 -2.72 -13.56 -11.35
C GLY A 225 -4.10 -13.52 -10.67
N LEU A 226 -5.04 -12.73 -11.18
CA LEU A 226 -6.41 -12.70 -10.65
C LEU A 226 -7.10 -14.06 -10.72
N TYR A 227 -6.75 -14.93 -11.65
CA TYR A 227 -7.26 -16.30 -11.68
C TYR A 227 -6.59 -17.24 -10.67
N GLU A 228 -5.50 -16.82 -10.04
CA GLU A 228 -4.98 -17.52 -8.86
C GLU A 228 -5.70 -17.05 -7.58
N HIS A 229 -6.06 -15.76 -7.48
CA HIS A 229 -6.89 -15.24 -6.39
C HIS A 229 -8.31 -15.81 -6.42
N PHE A 230 -8.89 -15.95 -7.61
CA PHE A 230 -10.27 -16.37 -7.84
C PHE A 230 -10.35 -17.53 -8.83
N PRO A 231 -9.89 -18.74 -8.45
CA PRO A 231 -9.79 -19.87 -9.41
C PRO A 231 -11.16 -20.26 -10.01
N TRP A 232 -12.24 -20.06 -9.28
CA TRP A 232 -13.61 -20.34 -9.74
C TRP A 232 -14.05 -19.41 -10.87
N LEU A 233 -13.48 -18.20 -11.01
CA LEU A 233 -13.83 -17.27 -12.10
C LEU A 233 -13.26 -17.72 -13.45
N LYS A 234 -12.24 -18.57 -13.48
CA LYS A 234 -11.59 -19.01 -14.71
C LYS A 234 -12.56 -19.68 -15.70
N ASN A 235 -13.59 -20.33 -15.18
CA ASN A 235 -14.56 -21.07 -15.98
C ASN A 235 -15.91 -20.33 -16.10
N GLN A 236 -16.03 -19.14 -15.54
CA GLN A 236 -17.23 -18.32 -15.67
C GLN A 236 -17.24 -17.58 -17.01
N ARG A 237 -18.41 -17.47 -17.61
CA ARG A 237 -18.58 -16.76 -18.89
C ARG A 237 -18.24 -15.27 -18.79
N GLU A 238 -18.61 -14.65 -17.69
CA GLU A 238 -18.49 -13.20 -17.42
C GLU A 238 -17.69 -12.92 -16.16
N GLY A 239 -16.75 -13.81 -15.78
CA GLY A 239 -16.05 -13.76 -14.50
C GLY A 239 -15.21 -12.51 -14.29
N ILE A 240 -14.28 -12.18 -15.21
CA ILE A 240 -13.39 -11.01 -15.07
C ILE A 240 -13.48 -10.13 -16.33
N GLY A 241 -14.07 -8.94 -16.17
CA GLY A 241 -13.98 -7.86 -17.14
C GLY A 241 -12.63 -7.15 -17.03
N TYR A 242 -12.02 -6.78 -18.15
CA TYR A 242 -10.75 -6.08 -18.21
C TYR A 242 -10.88 -4.79 -19.02
N ILE A 243 -10.56 -3.66 -18.41
CA ILE A 243 -10.56 -2.34 -19.03
C ILE A 243 -9.18 -1.73 -18.92
N ASP A 244 -8.59 -1.34 -20.06
CA ASP A 244 -7.31 -0.65 -20.12
C ASP A 244 -7.51 0.77 -20.68
N HIS A 245 -6.94 1.76 -19.98
CA HIS A 245 -7.06 3.17 -20.32
C HIS A 245 -6.56 3.52 -21.74
N SER A 246 -5.59 2.75 -22.26
CA SER A 246 -4.95 3.04 -23.54
C SER A 246 -5.77 2.58 -24.75
N GLN A 247 -6.77 1.71 -24.55
CA GLN A 247 -7.56 1.11 -25.63
C GLN A 247 -8.84 1.90 -25.97
N GLN A 248 -9.20 2.88 -25.12
CA GLN A 248 -10.46 3.59 -25.25
C GLN A 248 -10.23 5.11 -25.13
N ASN A 249 -10.81 5.85 -26.08
CA ASN A 249 -11.09 7.25 -25.85
C ASN A 249 -12.23 7.36 -24.82
N GLU A 250 -12.15 8.35 -23.92
CA GLU A 250 -13.19 8.60 -22.92
C GLU A 250 -13.50 7.34 -22.06
N VAL A 251 -12.44 6.63 -21.64
CA VAL A 251 -12.53 5.41 -20.78
C VAL A 251 -13.34 5.64 -19.51
N LYS A 252 -13.49 6.89 -19.07
CA LYS A 252 -14.34 7.30 -17.95
C LYS A 252 -15.77 6.75 -18.10
N PHE A 253 -16.40 6.96 -19.23
CA PHE A 253 -17.79 6.52 -19.44
C PHE A 253 -17.91 5.00 -19.54
N LEU A 254 -16.92 4.34 -20.16
CA LEU A 254 -16.88 2.89 -20.18
C LEU A 254 -16.79 2.33 -18.77
N LEU A 255 -15.88 2.85 -17.94
CA LEU A 255 -15.73 2.41 -16.55
C LEU A 255 -16.99 2.71 -15.72
N MET A 256 -17.56 3.91 -15.84
CA MET A 256 -18.80 4.24 -15.13
C MET A 256 -19.96 3.31 -15.51
N ASN A 257 -20.12 3.00 -16.80
CA ASN A 257 -21.17 2.10 -17.27
C ASN A 257 -20.95 0.68 -16.75
N GLU A 258 -19.70 0.19 -16.77
CA GLU A 258 -19.37 -1.15 -16.28
C GLU A 258 -19.64 -1.27 -14.78
N LEU A 259 -19.25 -0.25 -14.00
CA LEU A 259 -19.45 -0.26 -12.54
C LEU A 259 -20.93 -0.09 -12.13
N GLN A 260 -21.84 0.28 -13.05
CA GLN A 260 -23.28 0.34 -12.81
C GLN A 260 -24.00 -0.99 -13.05
N ARG A 261 -23.33 -2.03 -13.53
CA ARG A 261 -23.94 -3.35 -13.72
C ARG A 261 -24.43 -3.90 -12.38
N PRO A 262 -25.74 -4.28 -12.28
CA PRO A 262 -26.32 -4.71 -11.00
C PRO A 262 -25.71 -6.00 -10.44
N GLU A 263 -25.21 -6.86 -11.31
CA GLU A 263 -24.59 -8.15 -10.97
C GLU A 263 -23.12 -8.05 -10.57
N LEU A 264 -22.47 -6.87 -10.74
CA LEU A 264 -21.06 -6.71 -10.47
C LEU A 264 -20.75 -6.77 -8.96
N ASP A 265 -19.84 -7.66 -8.58
CA ASP A 265 -19.48 -7.91 -7.18
C ASP A 265 -18.28 -7.10 -6.74
N PHE A 266 -17.22 -7.14 -7.51
CA PHE A 266 -15.93 -6.62 -7.10
C PHE A 266 -15.25 -5.80 -8.21
N ALA A 267 -14.63 -4.69 -7.84
CA ALA A 267 -13.82 -3.90 -8.76
C ALA A 267 -12.44 -3.61 -8.15
N LEU A 268 -11.38 -3.89 -8.93
CA LEU A 268 -10.00 -3.52 -8.63
C LEU A 268 -9.57 -2.45 -9.63
N LEU A 269 -9.35 -1.22 -9.13
CA LEU A 269 -9.11 -0.05 -9.94
C LEU A 269 -7.72 0.54 -9.68
N HIS A 270 -6.81 0.39 -10.64
CA HIS A 270 -5.46 0.98 -10.60
C HIS A 270 -5.44 2.29 -11.38
N HIS A 271 -5.16 3.40 -10.70
CA HIS A 271 -5.03 4.72 -11.33
C HIS A 271 -4.33 5.71 -10.39
N HIS A 272 -3.97 6.88 -10.90
CA HIS A 272 -3.58 7.99 -10.03
C HIS A 272 -4.83 8.63 -9.40
N GLY A 273 -4.66 9.29 -8.25
CA GLY A 273 -5.79 9.90 -7.55
C GLY A 273 -5.45 11.19 -6.82
N ALA A 274 -6.48 11.96 -6.57
CA ALA A 274 -6.58 13.05 -5.61
C ALA A 274 -7.85 12.81 -4.76
N PRO A 275 -8.08 13.56 -3.67
CA PRO A 275 -9.26 13.33 -2.86
C PRO A 275 -10.57 13.36 -3.66
N ASP A 276 -10.66 14.22 -4.64
CA ASP A 276 -11.82 14.54 -5.48
C ASP A 276 -11.75 13.96 -6.91
N THR A 277 -10.68 13.24 -7.26
CA THR A 277 -10.43 12.85 -8.65
C THR A 277 -9.84 11.45 -8.76
N GLN A 278 -10.40 10.63 -9.65
CA GLN A 278 -9.76 9.44 -10.22
C GLN A 278 -9.14 9.82 -11.56
N TYR A 279 -7.82 9.81 -11.66
CA TYR A 279 -7.09 10.08 -12.91
C TYR A 279 -7.03 8.80 -13.74
N LEU A 280 -8.03 8.61 -14.59
CA LEU A 280 -8.27 7.34 -15.31
C LEU A 280 -7.47 7.24 -16.60
N ASN A 281 -7.26 8.37 -17.28
CA ASN A 281 -6.80 8.39 -18.65
C ASN A 281 -5.43 9.07 -18.80
N GLY A 282 -4.50 8.32 -19.42
CA GLY A 282 -3.30 8.91 -20.00
C GLY A 282 -3.51 9.35 -21.43
N ALA A 283 -2.54 9.05 -22.29
CA ALA A 283 -2.69 9.24 -23.73
C ALA A 283 -3.50 8.08 -24.32
N PRO A 284 -4.62 8.34 -25.02
CA PRO A 284 -5.35 7.30 -25.72
C PRO A 284 -4.49 6.70 -26.85
N GLN A 285 -4.84 5.52 -27.32
CA GLN A 285 -4.22 4.97 -28.52
C GLN A 285 -4.41 5.91 -29.69
N ILE A 286 -3.31 6.23 -30.37
CA ILE A 286 -3.32 7.14 -31.52
C ILE A 286 -3.43 6.33 -32.80
N GLU A 287 -4.51 6.53 -33.54
CA GLU A 287 -4.79 5.81 -34.79
C GLU A 287 -4.47 6.65 -36.04
N SER A 288 -4.27 7.98 -35.88
CA SER A 288 -3.94 8.88 -37.00
C SER A 288 -3.04 10.03 -36.55
N SER A 289 -2.34 10.64 -37.52
CA SER A 289 -1.55 11.85 -37.32
C SER A 289 -2.40 13.03 -36.84
N GLU A 290 -3.66 13.10 -37.25
CA GLU A 290 -4.59 14.16 -36.81
C GLU A 290 -4.95 14.00 -35.34
N GLN A 291 -5.19 12.78 -34.87
CA GLN A 291 -5.41 12.48 -33.44
C GLN A 291 -4.15 12.82 -32.62
N ALA A 292 -2.96 12.45 -33.10
CA ALA A 292 -1.70 12.81 -32.46
C ALA A 292 -1.54 14.33 -32.33
N LYS A 293 -1.81 15.06 -33.41
CA LYS A 293 -1.79 16.53 -33.44
C LYS A 293 -2.81 17.11 -32.46
N ALA A 294 -4.05 16.63 -32.47
CA ALA A 294 -5.09 17.10 -31.58
C ALA A 294 -4.74 16.89 -30.10
N LEU A 295 -4.20 15.74 -29.75
CA LEU A 295 -3.76 15.40 -28.39
C LEU A 295 -2.64 16.32 -27.90
N ILE A 296 -1.55 16.46 -28.69
CA ILE A 296 -0.41 17.30 -28.33
C ILE A 296 -0.82 18.76 -28.23
N THR A 297 -1.60 19.25 -29.20
CA THR A 297 -2.03 20.65 -29.19
C THR A 297 -2.99 20.95 -28.06
N GLY A 298 -3.93 20.06 -27.74
CA GLY A 298 -4.83 20.17 -26.59
C GLY A 298 -4.06 20.28 -25.27
N TYR A 299 -3.09 19.39 -25.05
CA TYR A 299 -2.21 19.44 -23.88
C TYR A 299 -1.44 20.77 -23.81
N CYS A 300 -0.81 21.16 -24.90
CA CYS A 300 0.00 22.39 -24.94
C CYS A 300 -0.85 23.66 -24.75
N ARG A 301 -2.08 23.71 -25.29
CA ARG A 301 -3.00 24.83 -25.07
C ARG A 301 -3.43 24.93 -23.61
N ASN A 302 -3.76 23.80 -22.96
CA ASN A 302 -4.11 23.77 -21.54
C ASN A 302 -2.93 24.22 -20.67
N TYR A 303 -1.72 23.72 -20.97
CA TYR A 303 -0.50 24.13 -20.27
C TYR A 303 -0.25 25.64 -20.43
N LEU A 304 -0.35 26.16 -21.65
CA LEU A 304 -0.17 27.59 -21.95
C LEU A 304 -1.16 28.46 -21.17
N ARG A 305 -2.46 28.15 -21.22
CA ARG A 305 -3.50 28.88 -20.48
C ARG A 305 -3.23 28.93 -18.98
N ASN A 306 -2.90 27.77 -18.39
CA ASN A 306 -2.62 27.65 -16.95
C ASN A 306 -1.40 28.47 -16.52
N HIS A 307 -0.36 28.57 -17.37
CA HIS A 307 0.84 29.34 -17.05
C HIS A 307 0.61 30.85 -17.24
N VAL A 308 -0.16 31.23 -18.26
CA VAL A 308 -0.55 32.64 -18.48
C VAL A 308 -1.46 33.13 -17.35
N ALA A 309 -2.40 32.31 -16.88
CA ALA A 309 -3.21 32.64 -15.72
C ALA A 309 -2.40 32.84 -14.43
N LYS A 310 -1.23 32.19 -14.31
CA LYS A 310 -0.23 32.38 -13.25
C LYS A 310 0.76 33.55 -13.52
N GLY A 311 0.46 34.41 -14.47
CA GLY A 311 1.28 35.60 -14.77
C GLY A 311 2.52 35.34 -15.62
N LYS A 312 2.67 34.17 -16.25
CA LYS A 312 3.80 33.90 -17.15
C LYS A 312 3.53 34.53 -18.53
N ASN A 313 4.60 35.01 -19.21
CA ASN A 313 4.50 35.58 -20.56
C ASN A 313 4.08 34.51 -21.58
N LYS A 314 3.04 34.81 -22.37
CA LYS A 314 2.45 33.92 -23.37
C LYS A 314 3.47 33.42 -24.39
N ASP A 315 4.26 34.35 -24.97
CA ASP A 315 5.19 34.02 -26.05
C ASP A 315 6.33 33.14 -25.54
N THR A 316 6.86 33.44 -24.34
CA THR A 316 7.89 32.61 -23.69
C THR A 316 7.42 31.19 -23.47
N VAL A 317 6.18 30.99 -22.96
CA VAL A 317 5.62 29.65 -22.73
C VAL A 317 5.34 28.96 -24.07
N THR A 318 4.85 29.68 -25.08
CA THR A 318 4.61 29.13 -26.43
C THR A 318 5.92 28.59 -27.04
N GLN A 319 7.01 29.40 -26.99
CA GLN A 319 8.31 28.96 -27.48
C GLN A 319 8.88 27.76 -26.72
N LEU A 320 8.71 27.74 -25.39
CA LEU A 320 9.10 26.59 -24.58
C LEU A 320 8.42 25.32 -25.06
N LEU A 321 7.09 25.36 -25.22
CA LEU A 321 6.30 24.22 -25.68
C LEU A 321 6.66 23.79 -27.10
N SER A 322 6.79 24.75 -28.01
CA SER A 322 7.22 24.50 -29.39
C SER A 322 8.56 23.75 -29.44
N LYS A 323 9.55 24.19 -28.66
CA LYS A 323 10.86 23.54 -28.58
C LYS A 323 10.79 22.16 -27.88
N ARG A 324 9.99 22.05 -26.81
CA ARG A 324 9.90 20.81 -26.01
C ARG A 324 9.25 19.67 -26.78
N PHE A 325 8.21 19.97 -27.57
CA PHE A 325 7.42 18.99 -28.31
C PHE A 325 7.70 18.93 -29.77
N ASP A 326 8.65 19.73 -30.25
CA ASP A 326 9.02 19.89 -31.67
C ASP A 326 7.79 20.18 -32.56
N ILE A 327 6.96 21.14 -32.13
CA ILE A 327 5.73 21.53 -32.81
C ILE A 327 5.79 22.99 -33.28
N PRO A 328 5.16 23.35 -34.40
CA PRO A 328 5.04 24.75 -34.83
C PRO A 328 4.29 25.60 -33.79
N ALA A 329 4.83 26.77 -33.43
CA ALA A 329 4.17 27.70 -32.51
C ALA A 329 2.75 28.12 -32.99
N SER A 330 2.54 28.14 -34.31
CA SER A 330 1.24 28.42 -34.94
C SER A 330 0.14 27.43 -34.52
N TRP A 331 0.47 26.21 -34.11
CA TRP A 331 -0.53 25.25 -33.60
C TRP A 331 -1.18 25.69 -32.30
N LEU A 332 -0.55 26.63 -31.59
CA LEU A 332 -1.06 27.15 -30.31
C LEU A 332 -1.71 28.53 -30.45
N ALA A 333 -1.77 29.09 -31.68
CA ALA A 333 -2.28 30.46 -31.92
C ALA A 333 -3.72 30.64 -31.38
N ASN A 334 -4.58 29.63 -31.54
CA ASN A 334 -5.99 29.64 -31.14
C ASN A 334 -6.22 29.21 -29.67
N ALA A 335 -5.18 29.14 -28.84
CA ALA A 335 -5.28 28.64 -27.48
C ALA A 335 -6.28 29.40 -26.59
N PHE A 336 -6.56 30.66 -26.92
CA PHE A 336 -7.45 31.55 -26.15
C PHE A 336 -8.81 31.78 -26.82
N ASP A 337 -9.09 31.12 -27.95
CA ASP A 337 -10.38 31.21 -28.62
C ASP A 337 -11.45 30.50 -27.77
N LYS A 338 -12.60 31.14 -27.57
CA LYS A 338 -13.66 30.65 -26.66
C LYS A 338 -14.15 29.25 -27.03
N ASP A 339 -14.32 28.96 -28.32
CA ASP A 339 -14.80 27.64 -28.75
C ASP A 339 -13.73 26.55 -28.55
N VAL A 340 -12.44 26.91 -28.76
CA VAL A 340 -11.32 26.02 -28.50
C VAL A 340 -11.18 25.73 -27.00
N ILE A 341 -11.31 26.75 -26.15
CA ILE A 341 -11.31 26.59 -24.70
C ILE A 341 -12.45 25.66 -24.28
N ARG A 342 -13.67 25.88 -24.76
CA ARG A 342 -14.82 25.03 -24.44
C ARG A 342 -14.59 23.57 -24.86
N LYS A 343 -14.11 23.35 -26.10
CA LYS A 343 -13.81 21.99 -26.58
C LYS A 343 -12.72 21.31 -25.75
N ASP A 344 -11.61 22.00 -25.48
CA ASP A 344 -10.53 21.47 -24.67
C ASP A 344 -10.98 21.16 -23.24
N SER A 345 -11.84 22.01 -22.63
CA SER A 345 -12.40 21.81 -21.30
C SER A 345 -13.29 20.56 -21.22
N ILE A 346 -14.13 20.34 -22.23
CA ILE A 346 -14.97 19.12 -22.30
C ILE A 346 -14.06 17.88 -22.45
N THR A 347 -13.09 17.93 -23.35
CA THR A 347 -12.14 16.84 -23.55
C THR A 347 -11.37 16.52 -22.27
N GLU A 348 -10.96 17.53 -21.51
CA GLU A 348 -10.26 17.35 -20.23
C GLU A 348 -11.19 16.77 -19.16
N ALA A 349 -12.43 17.26 -19.05
CA ALA A 349 -13.43 16.74 -18.10
C ALA A 349 -13.77 15.27 -18.37
N ASN A 350 -13.73 14.84 -19.62
CA ASN A 350 -14.03 13.46 -19.99
C ASN A 350 -12.89 12.47 -19.73
N LYS A 351 -11.67 12.96 -19.40
CA LYS A 351 -10.54 12.10 -19.13
C LYS A 351 -10.60 11.41 -17.75
N ASN A 352 -11.17 12.10 -16.76
CA ASN A 352 -11.09 11.70 -15.37
C ASN A 352 -12.47 11.72 -14.73
N LEU A 353 -12.66 10.88 -13.71
CA LEU A 353 -13.87 10.89 -12.90
C LEU A 353 -13.63 11.79 -11.69
N VAL A 354 -14.57 12.73 -11.46
CA VAL A 354 -14.52 13.67 -10.33
C VAL A 354 -15.78 13.54 -9.48
N LEU A 355 -15.74 14.04 -8.22
CA LEU A 355 -16.89 14.00 -7.31
C LEU A 355 -18.20 14.50 -7.96
N GLN A 356 -18.11 15.58 -8.74
CA GLN A 356 -19.28 16.18 -9.39
C GLN A 356 -19.95 15.28 -10.42
N ASP A 357 -19.24 14.28 -10.96
CA ASP A 357 -19.81 13.35 -11.95
C ASP A 357 -20.89 12.45 -11.37
N PHE A 358 -20.80 12.10 -10.07
CA PHE A 358 -21.82 11.30 -9.40
C PHE A 358 -23.20 11.98 -9.48
N ALA A 359 -23.26 13.30 -9.25
CA ALA A 359 -24.49 14.06 -9.38
C ALA A 359 -24.84 14.36 -10.85
N THR A 360 -23.84 14.77 -11.66
CA THR A 360 -24.06 15.19 -13.07
C THR A 360 -24.62 14.06 -13.93
N PHE A 361 -24.11 12.85 -13.76
CA PHE A 361 -24.52 11.67 -14.53
C PHE A 361 -25.49 10.76 -13.77
N GLN A 362 -25.90 11.13 -12.55
CA GLN A 362 -26.66 10.26 -11.66
C GLN A 362 -25.98 8.88 -11.52
N TYR A 363 -24.65 8.91 -11.35
CA TYR A 363 -23.81 7.72 -11.34
C TYR A 363 -24.07 6.89 -10.09
N ARG A 364 -24.43 5.62 -10.28
CA ARG A 364 -24.87 4.68 -9.24
C ARG A 364 -24.05 3.39 -9.32
N PRO A 365 -22.82 3.38 -8.81
CA PRO A 365 -21.96 2.19 -8.86
C PRO A 365 -22.58 1.03 -8.06
N ASN A 366 -22.59 -0.16 -8.64
CA ASN A 366 -23.18 -1.36 -8.08
C ASN A 366 -22.16 -2.41 -7.62
N SER A 367 -20.87 -2.24 -7.95
CA SER A 367 -19.84 -3.12 -7.40
C SER A 367 -19.85 -3.08 -5.87
N ARG A 368 -20.14 -4.22 -5.22
CA ARG A 368 -20.31 -4.31 -3.75
C ARG A 368 -19.05 -3.90 -3.01
N VAL A 369 -17.91 -4.28 -3.52
CA VAL A 369 -16.58 -3.91 -2.98
C VAL A 369 -15.75 -3.29 -4.08
N VAL A 370 -15.12 -2.15 -3.79
CA VAL A 370 -14.21 -1.45 -4.70
C VAL A 370 -12.87 -1.26 -4.02
N ILE A 371 -11.78 -1.72 -4.65
CA ILE A 371 -10.43 -1.34 -4.25
C ILE A 371 -9.97 -0.20 -5.14
N LEU A 372 -9.73 0.96 -4.52
CA LEU A 372 -9.16 2.14 -5.15
C LEU A 372 -7.65 2.16 -4.88
N ASP A 373 -6.89 1.46 -5.74
CA ASP A 373 -5.42 1.49 -5.66
C ASP A 373 -4.89 2.79 -6.27
N ALA A 374 -5.16 3.87 -5.55
CA ALA A 374 -4.89 5.25 -5.93
C ALA A 374 -4.50 6.10 -4.73
N CYS A 375 -3.79 7.20 -5.00
CA CYS A 375 -3.48 8.20 -3.98
C CYS A 375 -4.75 8.93 -3.54
N PHE A 376 -4.90 9.22 -2.24
CA PHE A 376 -5.87 10.13 -1.64
C PHE A 376 -7.36 9.82 -1.86
N ASN A 377 -7.77 8.85 -2.64
CA ASN A 377 -9.19 8.58 -2.90
C ASN A 377 -9.97 8.14 -1.65
N GLY A 378 -9.29 7.74 -0.57
CA GLY A 378 -9.85 7.45 0.75
C GLY A 378 -9.54 8.53 1.79
N SER A 379 -9.52 9.80 1.41
CA SER A 379 -9.24 10.94 2.29
C SER A 379 -10.41 11.26 3.23
N PHE A 380 -10.88 10.28 3.97
CA PHE A 380 -12.05 10.32 4.88
C PHE A 380 -12.01 11.46 5.92
N HIS A 381 -10.86 12.08 6.12
CA HIS A 381 -10.69 13.21 7.03
C HIS A 381 -11.18 14.54 6.43
N LEU A 382 -11.33 14.62 5.11
CA LEU A 382 -11.90 15.78 4.42
C LEU A 382 -13.43 15.73 4.43
N ASP A 383 -14.07 16.78 3.94
CA ASP A 383 -15.53 16.87 3.91
C ASP A 383 -16.15 15.92 2.87
N ASP A 384 -15.38 15.53 1.85
CA ASP A 384 -15.80 14.57 0.84
C ASP A 384 -14.57 13.93 0.18
N CYS A 385 -14.72 12.70 -0.31
CA CYS A 385 -13.71 12.04 -1.13
C CYS A 385 -14.38 10.99 -2.05
N ILE A 386 -13.62 10.53 -3.04
CA ILE A 386 -14.10 9.53 -4.03
C ILE A 386 -14.71 8.30 -3.34
N ALA A 387 -14.06 7.73 -2.32
CA ALA A 387 -14.57 6.54 -1.63
C ALA A 387 -15.93 6.80 -0.92
N ASP A 388 -16.14 8.01 -0.38
CA ASP A 388 -17.40 8.39 0.26
C ASP A 388 -18.54 8.46 -0.77
N GLU A 389 -18.28 9.04 -1.95
CA GLU A 389 -19.29 9.08 -3.02
C GLU A 389 -19.66 7.67 -3.50
N TYR A 390 -18.72 6.75 -3.62
CA TYR A 390 -19.03 5.35 -3.96
C TYR A 390 -19.99 4.71 -2.96
N ILE A 391 -19.75 4.86 -1.65
CA ILE A 391 -20.56 4.19 -0.64
C ILE A 391 -21.91 4.94 -0.35
N PHE A 392 -21.95 6.27 -0.50
CA PHE A 392 -23.17 7.04 -0.21
C PHE A 392 -24.08 7.26 -1.42
N SER A 393 -23.65 6.92 -2.64
CA SER A 393 -24.51 6.90 -3.82
C SER A 393 -25.65 5.89 -3.68
N GLU A 394 -26.68 6.01 -4.52
CA GLU A 394 -27.85 5.11 -4.52
C GLU A 394 -27.56 3.71 -5.09
N GLY A 395 -26.35 3.47 -5.64
CA GLY A 395 -25.93 2.14 -6.08
C GLY A 395 -25.66 1.17 -4.93
N ASN A 396 -25.19 -0.05 -5.25
CA ASN A 396 -25.02 -1.15 -4.29
C ASN A 396 -23.60 -1.26 -3.69
N THR A 397 -22.75 -0.27 -3.89
CA THR A 397 -21.42 -0.29 -3.27
C THR A 397 -21.51 -0.19 -1.76
N ILE A 398 -20.92 -1.16 -1.07
CA ILE A 398 -20.99 -1.32 0.39
C ILE A 398 -19.69 -0.91 1.05
N ALA A 399 -18.54 -1.18 0.41
CA ALA A 399 -17.25 -0.85 0.98
C ALA A 399 -16.23 -0.50 -0.10
N CYS A 400 -15.38 0.47 0.22
CA CYS A 400 -14.16 0.77 -0.54
C CYS A 400 -12.94 0.49 0.32
N ILE A 401 -11.91 -0.13 -0.26
CA ILE A 401 -10.56 -0.12 0.31
C ILE A 401 -9.79 0.98 -0.42
N ALA A 402 -9.40 2.01 0.32
CA ALA A 402 -8.83 3.23 -0.27
C ALA A 402 -7.77 3.86 0.64
N ASN A 403 -6.96 4.77 0.08
CA ASN A 403 -5.81 5.33 0.77
C ASN A 403 -6.01 6.81 1.12
N SER A 404 -5.68 7.19 2.35
CA SER A 404 -5.87 8.56 2.87
C SER A 404 -4.78 9.55 2.44
N VAL A 405 -3.62 9.07 1.98
CA VAL A 405 -2.50 9.85 1.43
C VAL A 405 -1.95 9.20 0.17
N ASN A 406 -0.87 9.73 -0.40
CA ASN A 406 -0.26 9.14 -1.59
C ASN A 406 0.30 7.74 -1.32
N VAL A 407 0.20 6.89 -2.30
CA VAL A 407 0.54 5.47 -2.25
C VAL A 407 1.46 5.08 -3.40
N LEU A 408 2.29 4.07 -3.17
CA LEU A 408 3.10 3.47 -4.22
C LEU A 408 2.28 2.44 -5.00
N GLN A 409 2.15 2.62 -6.31
CA GLN A 409 1.41 1.70 -7.18
C GLN A 409 2.19 0.40 -7.49
N ASP A 410 3.52 0.40 -7.33
CA ASP A 410 4.37 -0.80 -7.46
C ASP A 410 4.38 -1.68 -6.20
N LYS A 411 3.36 -1.59 -5.34
CA LYS A 411 3.15 -2.49 -4.21
C LYS A 411 2.36 -3.73 -4.65
N TRP A 412 2.28 -4.70 -3.78
CA TRP A 412 1.36 -5.83 -3.95
C TRP A 412 -0.04 -5.42 -3.46
N SER A 413 -0.82 -4.77 -4.32
CA SER A 413 -2.11 -4.13 -4.00
C SER A 413 -3.26 -5.13 -3.89
N ASP A 414 -3.14 -6.28 -4.55
CA ASP A 414 -4.12 -7.37 -4.60
C ASP A 414 -3.84 -8.47 -3.56
N ARG A 415 -2.94 -8.24 -2.62
CA ARG A 415 -2.59 -9.21 -1.59
C ARG A 415 -3.82 -9.66 -0.80
N TYR A 416 -4.05 -10.97 -0.78
CA TYR A 416 -5.14 -11.64 -0.06
C TYR A 416 -6.57 -11.32 -0.55
N ILE A 417 -6.76 -10.68 -1.70
CA ILE A 417 -8.12 -10.37 -2.19
C ILE A 417 -8.97 -11.61 -2.47
N GLY A 418 -8.35 -12.74 -2.81
CA GLY A 418 -9.05 -14.01 -2.99
C GLY A 418 -9.80 -14.49 -1.75
N LEU A 419 -9.37 -14.06 -0.54
CA LEU A 419 -10.10 -14.35 0.69
C LEU A 419 -11.51 -13.75 0.69
N LEU A 420 -11.78 -12.67 -0.07
CA LEU A 420 -13.15 -12.13 -0.25
C LEU A 420 -14.09 -13.18 -0.81
N GLY A 421 -13.67 -13.90 -1.84
CA GLY A 421 -14.48 -14.96 -2.44
C GLY A 421 -14.59 -16.22 -1.58
N LEU A 422 -13.76 -16.35 -0.54
CA LEU A 422 -13.88 -17.37 0.49
C LEU A 422 -14.77 -16.91 1.67
N GLY A 423 -15.36 -15.72 1.58
CA GLY A 423 -16.26 -15.17 2.58
C GLY A 423 -15.60 -14.37 3.70
N ALA A 424 -14.35 -13.93 3.52
CA ALA A 424 -13.69 -13.05 4.49
C ALA A 424 -14.37 -11.68 4.55
N TYR A 425 -14.45 -11.11 5.75
CA TYR A 425 -14.92 -9.74 5.93
C TYR A 425 -13.99 -8.76 5.23
N VAL A 426 -14.56 -7.80 4.50
CA VAL A 426 -13.79 -6.82 3.73
C VAL A 426 -12.82 -6.01 4.61
N GLY A 427 -13.19 -5.76 5.86
CA GLY A 427 -12.32 -5.11 6.85
C GLY A 427 -11.03 -5.89 7.12
N ASN A 428 -11.04 -7.22 7.02
CA ASN A 428 -9.83 -8.05 7.15
C ASN A 428 -8.85 -7.79 6.01
N ILE A 429 -9.33 -7.59 4.78
CA ILE A 429 -8.45 -7.30 3.63
C ILE A 429 -7.74 -5.95 3.85
N ALA A 430 -8.48 -4.91 4.26
CA ALA A 430 -7.89 -3.63 4.62
C ALA A 430 -6.90 -3.74 5.79
N ARG A 431 -7.20 -4.54 6.82
CA ARG A 431 -6.31 -4.81 7.97
C ARG A 431 -4.98 -5.43 7.53
N PHE A 432 -5.03 -6.40 6.63
CA PHE A 432 -3.84 -7.14 6.18
C PHE A 432 -2.95 -6.34 5.20
N SER A 433 -3.39 -5.16 4.74
CA SER A 433 -2.52 -4.27 3.98
C SER A 433 -1.26 -3.87 4.76
N GLY A 434 -1.38 -3.70 6.08
CA GLY A 434 -0.27 -3.39 6.97
C GLY A 434 0.30 -1.97 6.79
N TYR A 435 -0.48 -1.03 6.25
CA TYR A 435 -0.07 0.35 6.03
C TYR A 435 -0.97 1.36 6.75
N LEU A 436 -0.37 2.49 7.18
CA LEU A 436 -1.12 3.56 7.86
C LEU A 436 -2.19 4.20 6.99
N GLU A 437 -1.96 4.31 5.69
CA GLU A 437 -2.83 5.02 4.76
C GLU A 437 -4.00 4.20 4.22
N SER A 438 -3.99 2.87 4.36
CA SER A 438 -5.01 2.01 3.76
C SER A 438 -6.17 1.75 4.72
N HIS A 439 -7.41 2.01 4.28
CA HIS A 439 -8.61 1.97 5.11
C HIS A 439 -9.77 1.27 4.42
N CYS A 440 -10.66 0.66 5.21
CA CYS A 440 -12.00 0.28 4.79
C CYS A 440 -12.95 1.46 5.02
N ILE A 441 -13.47 2.03 3.96
CA ILE A 441 -14.51 3.05 3.98
C ILE A 441 -15.84 2.34 3.70
N GLY A 442 -16.76 2.34 4.68
CA GLY A 442 -18.00 1.58 4.63
C GLY A 442 -18.06 0.46 5.68
N ASP A 443 -18.86 -0.55 5.38
CA ASP A 443 -19.14 -1.68 6.27
C ASP A 443 -18.00 -2.71 6.28
N PRO A 444 -17.20 -2.79 7.35
CA PRO A 444 -16.08 -3.72 7.42
C PRO A 444 -16.49 -5.18 7.58
N THR A 445 -17.74 -5.45 7.95
CA THR A 445 -18.26 -6.81 8.16
C THR A 445 -18.98 -7.37 6.92
N PHE A 446 -19.02 -6.64 5.80
CA PHE A 446 -19.53 -7.19 4.55
C PHE A 446 -18.68 -8.38 4.12
N ALA A 447 -19.33 -9.44 3.66
CA ALA A 447 -18.70 -10.65 3.14
C ALA A 447 -19.57 -11.26 2.04
N PHE A 448 -18.93 -11.81 1.03
CA PHE A 448 -19.59 -12.63 0.03
C PHE A 448 -19.91 -14.02 0.57
N THR A 449 -20.87 -14.71 -0.04
CA THR A 449 -21.08 -16.13 0.18
C THR A 449 -19.85 -16.89 -0.36
N PRO A 450 -19.25 -17.82 0.39
CA PRO A 450 -18.07 -18.54 -0.06
C PRO A 450 -18.30 -19.26 -1.41
N ALA A 451 -17.43 -19.02 -2.38
CA ALA A 451 -17.47 -19.66 -3.70
C ALA A 451 -17.11 -21.13 -3.64
N VAL A 452 -16.38 -21.56 -2.63
CA VAL A 452 -15.99 -22.96 -2.38
C VAL A 452 -16.44 -23.38 -0.98
N LYS A 453 -16.74 -24.68 -0.83
CA LYS A 453 -17.15 -25.23 0.47
C LYS A 453 -15.93 -25.33 1.39
N MET A 454 -15.94 -24.59 2.50
CA MET A 454 -14.88 -24.58 3.49
C MET A 454 -15.40 -24.26 4.91
N GLU A 455 -14.53 -24.33 5.90
CA GLU A 455 -14.79 -23.81 7.26
C GLU A 455 -14.99 -22.29 7.23
N ASP A 456 -15.61 -21.70 8.26
CA ASP A 456 -15.75 -20.23 8.36
C ASP A 456 -14.36 -19.56 8.33
N ILE A 457 -14.08 -18.88 7.23
CA ILE A 457 -12.79 -18.23 7.02
C ILE A 457 -12.52 -17.16 8.10
N ASN A 458 -13.52 -16.50 8.62
CA ASN A 458 -13.35 -15.44 9.63
C ASN A 458 -12.96 -16.03 10.99
N GLU A 459 -13.48 -17.20 11.35
CA GLU A 459 -13.01 -17.94 12.53
C GLU A 459 -11.55 -18.37 12.38
N LEU A 460 -11.17 -18.82 11.18
CA LEU A 460 -9.79 -19.17 10.88
C LEU A 460 -8.88 -17.94 10.97
N LEU A 461 -9.26 -16.81 10.36
CA LEU A 461 -8.48 -15.57 10.37
C LEU A 461 -8.30 -14.98 11.79
N ALA A 462 -9.27 -15.21 12.68
CA ALA A 462 -9.17 -14.82 14.08
C ALA A 462 -8.29 -15.76 14.92
N SER A 463 -7.97 -16.97 14.41
CA SER A 463 -7.21 -17.98 15.14
C SER A 463 -5.71 -17.71 15.10
N THR A 464 -5.07 -17.79 16.27
CA THR A 464 -3.60 -17.78 16.43
C THR A 464 -3.00 -19.19 16.55
N ASN A 465 -3.80 -20.26 16.41
CA ASN A 465 -3.34 -21.63 16.57
C ASN A 465 -2.52 -22.11 15.36
N PRO A 466 -1.20 -22.35 15.48
CA PRO A 466 -0.37 -22.76 14.36
C PRO A 466 -0.79 -24.09 13.73
N LYS A 467 -1.36 -25.03 14.54
CA LYS A 467 -1.80 -26.34 14.02
C LYS A 467 -2.95 -26.22 13.02
N LEU A 468 -3.80 -25.21 13.17
CA LEU A 468 -4.85 -24.94 12.19
C LEU A 468 -4.24 -24.45 10.88
N TRP A 469 -3.28 -23.53 10.95
CA TRP A 469 -2.63 -22.96 9.78
C TRP A 469 -1.73 -23.96 9.02
N GLN A 470 -1.12 -24.93 9.72
CA GLN A 470 -0.33 -25.99 9.07
C GLN A 470 -1.13 -26.81 8.05
N ARG A 471 -2.44 -26.96 8.24
CA ARG A 471 -3.31 -27.68 7.29
C ARG A 471 -3.40 -27.00 5.92
N TYR A 472 -3.18 -25.68 5.89
CA TYR A 472 -3.30 -24.86 4.68
C TYR A 472 -1.95 -24.57 3.98
N LEU A 473 -0.86 -25.23 4.38
CA LEU A 473 0.41 -25.15 3.65
C LEU A 473 0.44 -26.04 2.41
N SER A 474 -0.54 -26.92 2.23
CA SER A 474 -0.65 -27.82 1.09
C SER A 474 -0.76 -27.06 -0.25
N GLU A 475 -0.19 -27.62 -1.31
CA GLU A 475 -0.37 -27.15 -2.70
C GLU A 475 -1.84 -27.15 -3.17
N ASN A 476 -2.70 -27.91 -2.53
CA ASN A 476 -4.13 -27.97 -2.85
C ASN A 476 -4.96 -26.89 -2.13
N ALA A 477 -4.36 -26.10 -1.24
CA ALA A 477 -5.04 -24.96 -0.62
C ALA A 477 -5.16 -23.80 -1.61
N GLU A 478 -6.25 -23.04 -1.50
CA GLU A 478 -6.40 -21.79 -2.28
C GLU A 478 -5.18 -20.88 -2.05
N PRO A 479 -4.60 -20.27 -3.10
CA PRO A 479 -3.31 -19.57 -3.03
C PRO A 479 -3.24 -18.48 -1.95
N ASP A 480 -4.31 -17.69 -1.80
CA ASP A 480 -4.34 -16.64 -0.76
C ASP A 480 -4.43 -17.22 0.66
N LEU A 481 -5.16 -18.30 0.82
CA LEU A 481 -5.25 -18.99 2.11
C LEU A 481 -3.91 -19.63 2.49
N ARG A 482 -3.22 -20.22 1.51
CA ARG A 482 -1.87 -20.75 1.69
C ARG A 482 -0.87 -19.64 2.02
N SER A 483 -0.94 -18.52 1.33
CA SER A 483 -0.11 -17.33 1.58
C SER A 483 -0.34 -16.78 2.98
N MET A 484 -1.61 -16.71 3.43
CA MET A 484 -1.95 -16.32 4.81
C MET A 484 -1.40 -17.33 5.83
N ALA A 485 -1.52 -18.63 5.57
CA ALA A 485 -0.97 -19.67 6.44
C ALA A 485 0.56 -19.53 6.60
N MET A 486 1.26 -19.27 5.50
CA MET A 486 2.71 -19.00 5.54
C MET A 486 3.04 -17.79 6.40
N ALA A 487 2.30 -16.69 6.26
CA ALA A 487 2.50 -15.49 7.07
C ALA A 487 2.28 -15.77 8.57
N ARG A 488 1.19 -16.45 8.94
CA ARG A 488 0.88 -16.80 10.33
C ARG A 488 1.90 -17.75 10.96
N LEU A 489 2.38 -18.73 10.19
CA LEU A 489 3.39 -19.69 10.67
C LEU A 489 4.77 -19.07 10.75
N ALA A 490 5.14 -18.20 9.82
CA ALA A 490 6.40 -17.45 9.89
C ALA A 490 6.42 -16.49 11.09
N GLU A 491 5.31 -15.81 11.36
CA GLU A 491 5.13 -14.93 12.52
C GLU A 491 5.24 -15.66 13.85
N SER A 492 4.68 -16.87 13.95
CA SER A 492 4.78 -17.72 15.14
C SER A 492 6.09 -18.51 15.25
N GLY A 493 7.05 -18.31 14.32
CA GLY A 493 8.32 -19.03 14.27
C GLY A 493 8.20 -20.51 13.86
N GLN A 494 7.05 -20.92 13.35
CA GLN A 494 6.79 -22.32 12.94
C GLN A 494 7.17 -22.61 11.48
N LEU A 495 7.65 -21.61 10.75
CA LEU A 495 8.11 -21.74 9.36
C LEU A 495 9.50 -21.14 9.23
N SER A 496 10.50 -22.00 8.97
CA SER A 496 11.89 -21.60 8.86
C SER A 496 12.18 -20.97 7.50
N SER A 497 13.28 -20.20 7.43
CA SER A 497 13.78 -19.62 6.18
C SER A 497 14.04 -20.69 5.09
N ALA A 498 14.62 -21.84 5.45
CA ALA A 498 14.86 -22.94 4.53
C ALA A 498 13.54 -23.54 3.97
N GLN A 499 12.50 -23.63 4.80
CA GLN A 499 11.18 -24.09 4.35
C GLN A 499 10.53 -23.06 3.41
N LEU A 500 10.66 -21.76 3.71
CA LEU A 500 10.19 -20.69 2.82
C LEU A 500 10.88 -20.74 1.47
N LEU A 501 12.21 -20.92 1.43
CA LEU A 501 12.96 -21.06 0.18
C LEU A 501 12.50 -22.32 -0.60
N ASN A 502 12.26 -23.43 0.09
CA ASN A 502 11.74 -24.63 -0.57
C ASN A 502 10.36 -24.38 -1.19
N ILE A 503 9.44 -23.72 -0.48
CA ILE A 503 8.12 -23.34 -1.00
C ILE A 503 8.29 -22.42 -2.23
N PHE A 504 9.18 -21.43 -2.15
CA PHE A 504 9.48 -20.54 -3.27
C PHE A 504 9.94 -21.31 -4.52
N ARG A 505 10.80 -22.33 -4.34
CA ARG A 505 11.32 -23.13 -5.45
C ARG A 505 10.28 -24.09 -6.07
N THR A 506 9.36 -24.59 -5.27
CA THR A 506 8.51 -25.71 -5.68
C THR A 506 7.06 -25.33 -5.98
N SER A 507 6.59 -24.18 -5.47
CA SER A 507 5.20 -23.79 -5.68
C SER A 507 4.92 -23.40 -7.13
N THR A 508 3.83 -23.95 -7.67
CA THR A 508 3.30 -23.59 -8.98
C THR A 508 2.57 -22.25 -8.96
N SER A 509 2.05 -21.83 -7.80
CA SER A 509 1.36 -20.55 -7.64
C SER A 509 2.35 -19.38 -7.55
N ALA A 510 2.16 -18.38 -8.40
CA ALA A 510 2.93 -17.13 -8.39
C ALA A 510 2.69 -16.31 -7.11
N LEU A 511 1.45 -16.26 -6.62
CA LEU A 511 1.10 -15.56 -5.38
C LEU A 511 1.81 -16.17 -4.17
N VAL A 512 1.87 -17.50 -4.10
CA VAL A 512 2.58 -18.21 -3.03
C VAL A 512 4.08 -17.96 -3.11
N ARG A 513 4.68 -17.94 -4.31
CA ARG A 513 6.09 -17.58 -4.47
C ARG A 513 6.37 -16.13 -4.07
N LEU A 514 5.49 -15.19 -4.44
CA LEU A 514 5.61 -13.79 -4.03
C LEU A 514 5.57 -13.64 -2.50
N GLN A 515 4.62 -14.32 -1.84
CA GLN A 515 4.53 -14.34 -0.38
C GLN A 515 5.79 -14.94 0.28
N ALA A 516 6.33 -16.02 -0.28
CA ALA A 516 7.56 -16.62 0.21
C ALA A 516 8.76 -15.68 0.11
N LEU A 517 8.89 -14.97 -1.02
CA LEU A 517 9.94 -13.97 -1.24
C LEU A 517 9.86 -12.81 -0.24
N GLU A 518 8.67 -12.29 0.03
CA GLU A 518 8.49 -11.24 1.04
C GLU A 518 8.85 -11.69 2.45
N LEU A 519 8.43 -12.90 2.84
CA LEU A 519 8.75 -13.46 4.15
C LEU A 519 10.26 -13.75 4.29
N LEU A 520 10.94 -14.16 3.21
CA LEU A 520 12.39 -14.32 3.18
C LEU A 520 13.12 -12.98 3.30
N ALA A 521 12.56 -11.91 2.71
CA ALA A 521 13.13 -10.57 2.84
C ALA A 521 13.19 -10.08 4.30
N ASP A 522 12.25 -10.50 5.15
CA ASP A 522 12.29 -10.21 6.58
C ASP A 522 13.39 -11.02 7.32
N LYS A 523 13.79 -12.18 6.80
CA LYS A 523 14.88 -13.00 7.37
C LYS A 523 16.27 -12.44 7.05
N ARG A 524 16.47 -11.86 5.88
CA ARG A 524 17.73 -11.24 5.43
C ARG A 524 18.94 -12.17 5.46
N ASP A 525 18.74 -13.47 5.36
CA ASP A 525 19.77 -14.51 5.39
C ASP A 525 20.17 -15.00 3.98
N ASP A 526 21.01 -16.03 3.91
CA ASP A 526 21.47 -16.59 2.63
C ASP A 526 20.32 -17.18 1.80
N ASN A 527 19.26 -17.67 2.43
CA ASN A 527 18.09 -18.16 1.71
C ASN A 527 17.35 -17.02 1.01
N PHE A 528 17.34 -15.81 1.59
CA PHE A 528 16.82 -14.62 0.93
C PHE A 528 17.65 -14.27 -0.31
N ILE A 529 18.98 -14.32 -0.22
CA ILE A 529 19.88 -14.09 -1.38
C ILE A 529 19.58 -15.10 -2.49
N GLU A 530 19.42 -16.37 -2.15
CA GLU A 530 19.07 -17.42 -3.12
C GLU A 530 17.66 -17.19 -3.74
N ALA A 531 16.69 -16.78 -2.95
CA ALA A 531 15.35 -16.46 -3.46
C ALA A 531 15.37 -15.28 -4.45
N ILE A 532 16.19 -14.24 -4.18
CA ILE A 532 16.38 -13.14 -5.13
C ILE A 532 16.96 -13.66 -6.45
N LYS A 533 18.04 -14.48 -6.39
CA LYS A 533 18.68 -15.01 -7.59
C LYS A 533 17.73 -15.85 -8.46
N LEU A 534 16.85 -16.63 -7.83
CA LEU A 534 15.84 -17.41 -8.53
C LEU A 534 14.68 -16.52 -9.05
N GLY A 535 14.28 -15.54 -8.24
CA GLY A 535 13.10 -14.71 -8.51
C GLY A 535 13.26 -13.74 -9.68
N VAL A 536 14.49 -13.35 -10.04
CA VAL A 536 14.71 -12.44 -11.19
C VAL A 536 14.29 -13.04 -12.53
N ASP A 537 14.21 -14.36 -12.63
CA ASP A 537 13.77 -15.07 -13.82
C ASP A 537 12.44 -15.83 -13.62
N ASP A 538 11.68 -15.47 -12.57
CA ASP A 538 10.34 -16.04 -12.34
C ASP A 538 9.42 -15.77 -13.54
N SER A 539 8.47 -16.66 -13.77
CA SER A 539 7.48 -16.51 -14.86
C SER A 539 6.49 -15.38 -14.61
N TYR A 540 6.31 -14.95 -13.36
CA TYR A 540 5.41 -13.87 -12.98
C TYR A 540 6.15 -12.54 -12.81
N GLU A 541 5.76 -11.52 -13.55
CA GLU A 541 6.48 -10.24 -13.61
C GLU A 541 6.62 -9.58 -12.23
N LEU A 542 5.59 -9.65 -11.38
CA LEU A 542 5.64 -9.05 -10.06
C LEU A 542 6.68 -9.71 -9.15
N VAL A 543 6.88 -11.04 -9.24
CA VAL A 543 7.97 -11.74 -8.54
C VAL A 543 9.32 -11.28 -9.06
N GLN A 544 9.49 -11.19 -10.40
CA GLN A 544 10.73 -10.65 -11.00
C GLN A 544 11.01 -9.24 -10.48
N ARG A 545 10.02 -8.36 -10.55
CA ARG A 545 10.13 -6.95 -10.14
C ARG A 545 10.49 -6.80 -8.67
N PHE A 546 9.89 -7.60 -7.80
CA PHE A 546 10.22 -7.60 -6.36
C PHE A 546 11.64 -8.13 -6.12
N ALA A 547 12.04 -9.22 -6.78
CA ALA A 547 13.39 -9.74 -6.68
C ALA A 547 14.43 -8.70 -7.13
N ILE A 548 14.22 -8.03 -8.28
CA ILE A 548 15.08 -6.95 -8.77
C ILE A 548 15.12 -5.76 -7.79
N ASN A 549 13.97 -5.36 -7.25
CA ASN A 549 13.92 -4.31 -6.23
C ASN A 549 14.70 -4.68 -4.97
N PHE A 550 14.67 -5.95 -4.57
CA PHE A 550 15.43 -6.43 -3.43
C PHE A 550 16.95 -6.49 -3.71
N ILE A 551 17.40 -6.67 -4.96
CA ILE A 551 18.81 -6.48 -5.30
C ILE A 551 19.27 -5.07 -4.87
N GLY A 552 18.56 -4.03 -5.29
CA GLY A 552 18.88 -2.65 -4.94
C GLY A 552 18.73 -2.35 -3.44
N LYS A 553 17.65 -2.84 -2.81
CA LYS A 553 17.39 -2.63 -1.38
C LYS A 553 18.38 -3.35 -0.48
N SER A 554 18.84 -4.54 -0.86
CA SER A 554 19.87 -5.29 -0.18
C SER A 554 21.24 -4.63 -0.35
N GLY A 555 21.60 -4.30 -1.58
CA GLY A 555 22.92 -3.77 -1.95
C GLY A 555 24.08 -4.73 -1.69
N ASP A 556 23.79 -6.02 -1.50
CA ASP A 556 24.81 -7.07 -1.30
C ASP A 556 25.54 -7.35 -2.62
N GLU A 557 26.86 -7.25 -2.63
CA GLU A 557 27.66 -7.43 -3.85
C GLU A 557 27.57 -8.85 -4.44
N ARG A 558 27.15 -9.85 -3.65
CA ARG A 558 26.84 -11.21 -4.13
C ARG A 558 25.69 -11.25 -5.14
N LEU A 559 24.92 -10.16 -5.25
CA LEU A 559 23.80 -10.01 -6.19
C LEU A 559 24.22 -9.27 -7.48
N VAL A 560 25.45 -8.75 -7.57
CA VAL A 560 25.92 -8.08 -8.79
C VAL A 560 25.91 -9.02 -10.00
N PRO A 561 26.36 -10.29 -9.91
CA PRO A 561 26.32 -11.19 -11.06
C PRO A 561 24.89 -11.38 -11.61
N ILE A 562 23.89 -11.52 -10.75
CA ILE A 562 22.51 -11.73 -11.20
C ILE A 562 21.85 -10.43 -11.70
N LEU A 563 22.23 -9.26 -11.16
CA LEU A 563 21.80 -7.95 -11.67
C LEU A 563 22.28 -7.75 -13.11
N ILE A 564 23.55 -8.09 -13.38
CA ILE A 564 24.15 -7.98 -14.72
C ILE A 564 23.57 -9.03 -15.65
N HIS A 565 23.43 -10.29 -15.20
CA HIS A 565 22.78 -11.33 -15.97
C HIS A 565 21.39 -10.88 -16.46
N LYS A 566 20.55 -10.35 -15.55
CA LYS A 566 19.21 -9.87 -15.90
C LYS A 566 19.22 -8.65 -16.82
N SER A 567 20.26 -7.81 -16.73
CA SER A 567 20.43 -6.66 -17.64
C SER A 567 20.85 -7.09 -19.05
N ILE A 568 21.57 -8.22 -19.18
CA ILE A 568 21.99 -8.80 -20.45
C ILE A 568 20.87 -9.64 -21.06
N SER A 569 20.10 -10.38 -20.24
CA SER A 569 18.98 -11.17 -20.74
C SER A 569 17.90 -10.25 -21.31
N ASN A 570 17.24 -10.69 -22.39
CA ASN A 570 16.17 -9.92 -23.03
C ASN A 570 14.99 -9.77 -22.06
N ASN A 571 14.86 -8.59 -21.46
CA ASN A 571 13.80 -8.26 -20.52
C ASN A 571 12.73 -7.41 -21.21
N THR A 572 11.51 -7.90 -21.26
CA THR A 572 10.40 -7.28 -21.99
C THR A 572 9.52 -6.38 -21.09
N SER A 573 9.71 -6.41 -19.75
CA SER A 573 8.95 -5.54 -18.83
C SER A 573 9.65 -4.21 -18.64
N GLU A 574 8.99 -3.10 -18.99
CA GLU A 574 9.45 -1.74 -18.72
C GLU A 574 9.59 -1.48 -17.21
N ARG A 575 8.75 -2.11 -16.38
CA ARG A 575 8.82 -1.97 -14.92
C ARG A 575 10.02 -2.71 -14.34
N CYS A 576 10.33 -3.91 -14.83
CA CYS A 576 11.57 -4.60 -14.48
C CYS A 576 12.80 -3.82 -14.93
N ASN A 577 12.80 -3.27 -16.14
CA ASN A 577 13.91 -2.40 -16.62
C ASN A 577 14.11 -1.17 -15.73
N PHE A 578 13.02 -0.49 -15.36
CA PHE A 578 13.09 0.63 -14.41
C PHE A 578 13.70 0.18 -13.06
N SER A 579 13.30 -0.96 -12.54
CA SER A 579 13.83 -1.52 -11.29
C SER A 579 15.30 -1.90 -11.39
N LEU A 580 15.76 -2.45 -12.54
CA LEU A 580 17.17 -2.72 -12.82
C LEU A 580 18.03 -1.44 -12.79
N MET A 581 17.57 -0.39 -13.47
CA MET A 581 18.26 0.90 -13.46
C MET A 581 18.35 1.49 -12.04
N ASN A 582 17.30 1.36 -11.24
CA ASN A 582 17.33 1.80 -9.85
C ASN A 582 18.28 0.94 -9.00
N ALA A 583 18.31 -0.38 -9.20
CA ALA A 583 19.24 -1.29 -8.50
C ALA A 583 20.70 -0.94 -8.81
N MET A 584 21.03 -0.62 -10.08
CA MET A 584 22.39 -0.19 -10.47
C MET A 584 22.89 1.03 -9.69
N THR A 585 21.98 1.92 -9.26
CA THR A 585 22.37 3.12 -8.49
C THR A 585 22.95 2.79 -7.10
N MET A 586 22.77 1.56 -6.61
CA MET A 586 23.18 1.11 -5.29
C MET A 586 24.59 0.48 -5.26
N TYR A 587 25.21 0.32 -6.42
CA TYR A 587 26.53 -0.32 -6.56
C TYR A 587 27.56 0.62 -7.16
N LYS A 588 28.84 0.31 -6.94
CA LYS A 588 29.97 1.03 -7.55
C LYS A 588 30.04 0.73 -9.04
N LYS A 589 30.42 1.74 -9.82
CA LYS A 589 30.47 1.66 -11.28
C LYS A 589 31.48 0.62 -11.79
N ASP A 590 32.66 0.60 -11.20
CA ASP A 590 33.71 -0.35 -11.55
C ASP A 590 33.31 -1.81 -11.30
N VAL A 591 32.62 -2.06 -10.18
CA VAL A 591 32.09 -3.41 -9.85
C VAL A 591 31.08 -3.86 -10.91
N LEU A 592 30.13 -3.00 -11.29
CA LEU A 592 29.14 -3.33 -12.31
C LEU A 592 29.76 -3.49 -13.70
N MET A 593 30.69 -2.61 -14.10
CA MET A 593 31.33 -2.68 -15.41
C MET A 593 32.21 -3.93 -15.55
N ASN A 594 32.99 -4.26 -14.53
CA ASN A 594 33.85 -5.45 -14.56
C ASN A 594 33.03 -6.74 -14.73
N GLU A 595 31.91 -6.85 -13.99
CA GLU A 595 31.03 -8.02 -14.13
C GLU A 595 30.29 -8.01 -15.47
N PHE A 596 29.89 -6.82 -15.99
CA PHE A 596 29.26 -6.69 -17.30
C PHE A 596 30.20 -7.17 -18.43
N GLU A 597 31.44 -6.71 -18.50
CA GLU A 597 32.39 -7.12 -19.52
C GLU A 597 32.62 -8.63 -19.44
N LYS A 598 32.84 -9.17 -18.25
CA LYS A 598 33.03 -10.61 -18.03
C LYS A 598 31.86 -11.45 -18.57
N GLN A 599 30.60 -11.05 -18.29
CA GLN A 599 29.44 -11.81 -18.73
C GLN A 599 29.12 -11.60 -20.20
N PHE A 600 29.22 -10.36 -20.71
CA PHE A 600 28.85 -10.02 -22.07
C PHE A 600 29.82 -10.59 -23.12
N ASP A 601 31.05 -10.80 -22.74
CA ASP A 601 32.10 -11.45 -23.58
C ASP A 601 31.97 -12.97 -23.64
N ASN A 602 31.09 -13.58 -22.84
CA ASN A 602 30.79 -14.99 -22.93
C ASN A 602 30.28 -15.33 -24.37
N PRO A 603 30.87 -16.36 -25.02
CA PRO A 603 30.44 -16.80 -26.37
C PRO A 603 28.96 -17.22 -26.48
N ASP A 604 28.35 -17.59 -25.35
CA ASP A 604 26.93 -17.95 -25.31
C ASP A 604 25.98 -16.75 -25.38
N VAL A 605 26.47 -15.54 -25.16
CA VAL A 605 25.70 -14.30 -25.30
C VAL A 605 25.60 -13.94 -26.78
N LYS A 606 24.45 -14.25 -27.37
CA LYS A 606 24.18 -14.08 -28.80
C LYS A 606 23.11 -13.03 -29.05
N TYR A 607 23.54 -11.91 -29.65
CA TYR A 607 22.64 -10.87 -30.15
C TYR A 607 22.91 -10.60 -31.62
N ILE A 608 21.86 -10.38 -32.42
CA ILE A 608 22.00 -9.98 -33.81
C ILE A 608 22.69 -8.63 -33.91
N ASN A 609 22.33 -7.68 -33.03
CA ASN A 609 22.88 -6.34 -32.90
C ASN A 609 23.75 -6.19 -31.65
N LYS A 610 24.75 -7.08 -31.50
CA LYS A 610 25.55 -7.21 -30.26
C LYS A 610 26.23 -5.90 -29.83
N ALA A 611 26.71 -5.11 -30.81
CA ALA A 611 27.40 -3.85 -30.53
C ALA A 611 26.45 -2.79 -29.93
N GLU A 612 25.27 -2.65 -30.47
CA GLU A 612 24.24 -1.71 -29.97
C GLU A 612 23.74 -2.09 -28.59
N VAL A 613 23.51 -3.40 -28.35
CA VAL A 613 23.10 -3.90 -27.03
C VAL A 613 24.21 -3.66 -25.99
N ARG A 614 25.48 -3.92 -26.33
CA ARG A 614 26.63 -3.59 -25.46
C ARG A 614 26.64 -2.10 -25.11
N ALA A 615 26.52 -1.25 -26.10
CA ALA A 615 26.54 0.19 -25.91
C ALA A 615 25.37 0.67 -25.04
N ALA A 616 24.18 0.11 -25.24
CA ALA A 616 22.98 0.45 -24.44
C ALA A 616 23.14 0.07 -22.97
N ILE A 617 23.59 -1.15 -22.66
CA ILE A 617 23.78 -1.62 -21.29
C ILE A 617 24.93 -0.83 -20.62
N ALA A 618 26.05 -0.66 -21.30
CA ALA A 618 27.17 0.14 -20.78
C ALA A 618 26.72 1.60 -20.50
N LYS A 619 25.91 2.20 -21.35
CA LYS A 619 25.31 3.51 -21.12
C LYS A 619 24.41 3.50 -19.89
N ALA A 620 23.56 2.49 -19.71
CA ALA A 620 22.69 2.36 -18.55
C ALA A 620 23.50 2.28 -17.24
N ILE A 621 24.55 1.44 -17.19
CA ILE A 621 25.46 1.36 -16.04
C ILE A 621 26.13 2.72 -15.79
N ASN A 622 26.71 3.34 -16.82
CA ASN A 622 27.41 4.63 -16.71
C ASN A 622 26.51 5.76 -16.22
N SER A 623 25.21 5.73 -16.58
CA SER A 623 24.27 6.77 -16.24
C SER A 623 23.64 6.60 -14.85
N ASN A 624 23.62 5.37 -14.33
CA ASN A 624 22.94 5.06 -13.06
C ASN A 624 23.91 4.79 -11.91
N ALA A 625 25.01 4.06 -12.15
CA ALA A 625 26.04 3.85 -11.12
C ALA A 625 26.65 5.20 -10.71
N GLY A 626 26.72 5.44 -9.41
CA GLY A 626 27.24 6.70 -8.87
C GLY A 626 26.30 7.91 -8.98
N LYS A 627 25.07 7.74 -9.48
CA LYS A 627 24.07 8.82 -9.61
C LYS A 627 23.83 9.61 -8.32
N TRP A 628 24.01 8.99 -7.18
CA TRP A 628 23.74 9.60 -5.86
C TRP A 628 25.02 10.07 -5.16
N THR A 629 26.19 9.98 -5.79
CA THR A 629 27.50 10.34 -5.22
C THR A 629 27.50 11.77 -4.65
N GLU A 630 27.05 12.76 -5.43
CA GLU A 630 27.01 14.15 -4.96
C GLU A 630 26.14 14.32 -3.71
N TYR A 631 24.99 13.64 -3.62
CA TYR A 631 24.14 13.68 -2.43
C TYR A 631 24.81 13.05 -1.22
N MET A 632 25.53 11.94 -1.42
CA MET A 632 26.26 11.27 -0.33
C MET A 632 27.45 12.10 0.14
N GLU A 633 28.20 12.68 -0.76
CA GLU A 633 29.31 13.62 -0.45
C GLU A 633 28.81 14.86 0.29
N ASN A 634 27.64 15.41 -0.08
CA ASN A 634 27.02 16.48 0.67
C ASN A 634 26.59 16.09 2.09
N ILE A 635 26.36 14.80 2.36
CA ILE A 635 26.03 14.32 3.71
C ILE A 635 27.27 14.30 4.59
N VAL A 636 28.37 13.76 4.08
CA VAL A 636 29.59 13.49 4.88
C VAL A 636 30.68 14.55 4.74
N GLY A 637 30.59 15.46 3.76
CA GLY A 637 31.60 16.48 3.49
C GLY A 637 31.70 17.54 4.59
N SER A 638 32.92 17.93 5.00
CA SER A 638 33.18 18.89 6.07
C SER A 638 32.54 20.27 5.84
N ASP A 639 32.62 20.76 4.60
CA ASP A 639 32.25 22.16 4.24
C ASP A 639 30.82 22.31 3.74
N THR A 640 30.00 21.24 3.83
CA THR A 640 28.61 21.31 3.36
C THR A 640 27.73 22.12 4.33
N PRO A 641 27.03 23.17 3.86
CA PRO A 641 26.10 23.92 4.69
C PRO A 641 24.99 23.02 5.24
N THR A 642 24.60 23.18 6.50
CA THR A 642 23.58 22.34 7.19
C THR A 642 22.29 22.19 6.39
N LYS A 643 21.76 23.27 5.80
CA LYS A 643 20.54 23.21 4.97
C LYS A 643 20.67 22.24 3.77
N ARG A 644 21.80 22.28 3.08
CA ARG A 644 22.08 21.37 1.93
C ARG A 644 22.26 19.94 2.41
N ARG A 645 23.00 19.75 3.51
CA ARG A 645 23.20 18.45 4.16
C ARG A 645 21.86 17.81 4.54
N LEU A 646 20.99 18.50 5.26
CA LEU A 646 19.67 18.01 5.64
C LEU A 646 18.79 17.69 4.42
N SER A 647 18.90 18.45 3.33
CA SER A 647 18.21 18.12 2.07
C SER A 647 18.72 16.83 1.45
N SER A 648 20.03 16.62 1.43
CA SER A 648 20.66 15.39 0.92
C SER A 648 20.32 14.17 1.80
N ILE A 649 20.29 14.34 3.13
CA ILE A 649 19.86 13.28 4.06
C ILE A 649 18.41 12.86 3.78
N ARG A 650 17.49 13.79 3.53
CA ARG A 650 16.11 13.46 3.16
C ARG A 650 16.03 12.66 1.85
N THR A 651 16.84 13.03 0.86
CA THR A 651 16.93 12.28 -0.40
C THR A 651 17.46 10.86 -0.16
N SER A 652 18.41 10.69 0.77
CA SER A 652 18.99 9.39 1.07
C SER A 652 18.01 8.39 1.69
N ARG A 653 16.86 8.82 2.19
CA ARG A 653 15.77 7.89 2.58
C ARG A 653 15.35 6.95 1.45
N ASN A 654 15.41 7.42 0.21
CA ASN A 654 15.09 6.64 -0.98
C ASN A 654 16.33 6.01 -1.62
N TYR A 655 17.44 6.74 -1.62
CA TYR A 655 18.61 6.46 -2.45
C TYR A 655 19.87 6.58 -1.62
N CYS A 656 20.29 5.48 -0.98
CA CYS A 656 21.50 5.42 -0.18
C CYS A 656 22.31 4.16 -0.56
N PRO A 657 23.34 4.30 -1.39
CA PRO A 657 24.22 3.18 -1.70
C PRO A 657 24.87 2.67 -0.40
N PRO A 658 24.80 1.36 -0.11
CA PRO A 658 25.19 0.82 1.19
C PRO A 658 26.67 1.06 1.55
N TYR A 659 27.56 1.21 0.56
CA TYR A 659 28.98 1.48 0.79
C TYR A 659 29.27 2.88 1.38
N TYR A 660 28.27 3.80 1.45
CA TYR A 660 28.36 5.06 2.18
C TYR A 660 27.93 4.97 3.65
N ILE A 661 27.26 3.88 4.06
CA ILE A 661 26.74 3.73 5.41
C ILE A 661 27.84 3.84 6.48
N PRO A 662 29.03 3.22 6.34
CA PRO A 662 30.12 3.39 7.31
C PRO A 662 30.53 4.85 7.50
N GLN A 663 30.58 5.64 6.42
CA GLN A 663 30.93 7.06 6.47
C GLN A 663 29.82 7.88 7.13
N MET A 664 28.53 7.53 6.91
CA MET A 664 27.41 8.18 7.59
C MET A 664 27.42 7.90 9.09
N ILE A 665 27.77 6.67 9.50
CA ILE A 665 27.93 6.29 10.91
C ILE A 665 29.07 7.10 11.53
N ALA A 666 30.25 7.15 10.92
CA ALA A 666 31.38 7.94 11.39
C ALA A 666 31.04 9.45 11.49
N TYR A 667 30.24 9.95 10.56
CA TYR A 667 29.76 11.34 10.61
C TYR A 667 28.83 11.61 11.81
N ILE A 668 27.93 10.67 12.14
CA ILE A 668 27.07 10.78 13.33
C ILE A 668 27.91 10.86 14.59
N GLU A 669 28.96 10.05 14.71
CA GLU A 669 29.86 10.03 15.88
C GLU A 669 30.67 11.32 16.03
N ALA A 670 31.09 11.93 14.93
CA ALA A 670 31.90 13.14 14.91
C ALA A 670 31.07 14.44 15.01
N SER A 671 29.76 14.41 14.69
CA SER A 671 28.90 15.57 14.61
C SER A 671 28.42 16.01 15.99
N ASN A 672 28.41 17.33 16.23
CA ASN A 672 27.75 17.96 17.39
C ASN A 672 26.38 18.57 17.03
N ASP A 673 25.91 18.45 15.77
CA ASP A 673 24.62 18.95 15.34
C ASP A 673 23.55 17.87 15.54
N ALA A 674 22.78 18.02 16.61
CA ALA A 674 21.76 17.06 16.98
C ALA A 674 20.62 16.91 15.94
N ASP A 675 20.31 17.96 15.16
CA ASP A 675 19.28 17.88 14.11
C ASP A 675 19.78 17.06 12.91
N VAL A 676 21.06 17.18 12.58
CA VAL A 676 21.71 16.35 11.56
C VAL A 676 21.79 14.90 12.02
N GLN A 677 22.16 14.65 13.29
CA GLN A 677 22.20 13.29 13.85
C GLN A 677 20.82 12.62 13.81
N VAL A 678 19.76 13.31 14.25
CA VAL A 678 18.36 12.82 14.15
C VAL A 678 17.98 12.49 12.71
N ALA A 679 18.26 13.40 11.77
CA ALA A 679 17.94 13.16 10.36
C ALA A 679 18.69 11.97 9.76
N LEU A 680 19.95 11.76 10.17
CA LEU A 680 20.76 10.62 9.73
C LEU A 680 20.24 9.30 10.29
N PHE A 681 19.92 9.21 11.58
CA PHE A 681 19.29 8.03 12.15
C PHE A 681 17.96 7.71 11.47
N GLU A 682 17.11 8.74 11.28
CA GLU A 682 15.84 8.55 10.56
C GLU A 682 16.06 7.97 9.15
N SER A 683 17.02 8.52 8.40
CA SER A 683 17.36 8.03 7.06
C SER A 683 17.93 6.61 7.07
N LEU A 684 18.81 6.28 8.00
CA LEU A 684 19.35 4.93 8.16
C LEU A 684 18.27 3.91 8.53
N GLY A 685 17.24 4.32 9.27
CA GLY A 685 16.10 3.50 9.62
C GLY A 685 15.26 2.98 8.42
N TRP A 686 15.44 3.55 7.22
CA TRP A 686 14.80 3.06 5.99
C TRP A 686 15.55 1.88 5.32
N ARG A 687 16.66 1.42 5.90
CA ARG A 687 17.54 0.37 5.34
C ARG A 687 17.17 -1.04 5.78
N ARG A 688 15.88 -1.33 6.04
CA ARG A 688 15.39 -2.60 6.59
C ARG A 688 15.90 -3.83 5.84
N TYR A 689 16.00 -3.77 4.52
CA TYR A 689 16.41 -4.90 3.67
C TYR A 689 17.89 -4.88 3.29
N SER A 690 18.65 -3.87 3.73
CA SER A 690 20.09 -3.78 3.42
C SER A 690 20.88 -4.84 4.16
N TYR A 691 21.93 -5.35 3.52
CA TYR A 691 22.90 -6.22 4.19
C TYR A 691 23.60 -5.51 5.36
N MET A 692 23.59 -4.16 5.37
CA MET A 692 24.12 -3.33 6.46
C MET A 692 23.12 -3.12 7.62
N ALA A 693 21.88 -3.61 7.52
CA ALA A 693 20.86 -3.39 8.55
C ALA A 693 21.29 -3.87 9.95
N PRO A 694 21.97 -5.03 10.13
CA PRO A 694 22.46 -5.45 11.44
C PRO A 694 23.52 -4.47 12.02
N THR A 695 24.42 -3.95 11.20
CA THR A 695 25.44 -2.96 11.60
C THR A 695 24.80 -1.66 12.05
N ILE A 696 23.80 -1.16 11.28
CA ILE A 696 23.05 0.05 11.63
C ILE A 696 22.28 -0.17 12.93
N ALA A 697 21.62 -1.32 13.09
CA ALA A 697 20.85 -1.64 14.29
C ALA A 697 21.73 -1.68 15.54
N ALA A 698 22.89 -2.32 15.48
CA ALA A 698 23.84 -2.40 16.59
C ALA A 698 24.35 -1.00 16.97
N PHE A 699 24.73 -0.18 16.00
CA PHE A 699 25.15 1.21 16.23
C PHE A 699 24.03 2.06 16.84
N ALA A 700 22.83 1.99 16.27
CA ALA A 700 21.68 2.74 16.73
C ALA A 700 21.30 2.35 18.17
N LYS A 701 21.36 1.05 18.53
CA LYS A 701 21.15 0.58 19.89
C LYS A 701 22.15 1.20 20.85
N ALA A 702 23.44 1.13 20.55
CA ALA A 702 24.48 1.70 21.38
C ALA A 702 24.28 3.21 21.61
N CYS A 703 23.97 3.96 20.55
CA CYS A 703 23.72 5.41 20.67
C CYS A 703 22.45 5.74 21.46
N SER A 704 21.41 4.90 21.41
CA SER A 704 20.18 5.12 22.18
C SER A 704 20.39 4.97 23.70
N GLU A 705 21.41 4.22 24.12
CA GLU A 705 21.76 3.94 25.51
C GLU A 705 22.87 4.88 26.04
N ASP A 706 23.56 5.63 25.15
CA ASP A 706 24.72 6.47 25.51
C ASP A 706 24.27 7.91 25.85
N SER A 707 24.50 8.30 27.10
CA SER A 707 24.14 9.62 27.65
C SER A 707 24.88 10.80 27.01
N LYS A 708 25.95 10.57 26.26
CA LYS A 708 26.65 11.66 25.53
C LYS A 708 25.78 12.27 24.44
N TYR A 709 24.79 11.53 23.91
CA TYR A 709 23.85 12.03 22.91
C TYR A 709 22.64 12.73 23.57
N PRO A 710 22.18 13.87 23.03
CA PRO A 710 20.93 14.49 23.46
C PRO A 710 19.73 13.54 23.37
N GLU A 711 18.73 13.71 24.21
CA GLU A 711 17.53 12.87 24.29
C GLU A 711 16.88 12.65 22.91
N LYS A 712 16.65 13.72 22.13
CA LYS A 712 16.07 13.62 20.78
C LYS A 712 16.86 12.73 19.82
N VAL A 713 18.20 12.67 19.97
CA VAL A 713 19.07 11.81 19.16
C VAL A 713 18.94 10.36 19.63
N ARG A 714 18.94 10.14 20.94
CA ARG A 714 18.74 8.81 21.54
C ARG A 714 17.37 8.22 21.17
N ASP A 715 16.34 9.03 21.17
CA ASP A 715 14.98 8.64 20.78
C ASP A 715 14.92 8.20 19.31
N GLU A 716 15.53 8.97 18.38
CA GLU A 716 15.53 8.57 16.98
C GLU A 716 16.45 7.37 16.72
N ALA A 717 17.55 7.24 17.45
CA ALA A 717 18.38 6.06 17.44
C ALA A 717 17.60 4.81 17.90
N LEU A 718 16.79 4.93 18.97
CA LEU A 718 15.92 3.85 19.44
C LEU A 718 14.87 3.44 18.40
N LYS A 719 14.22 4.42 17.74
CA LYS A 719 13.30 4.14 16.62
C LYS A 719 14.01 3.39 15.50
N THR A 720 15.19 3.86 15.10
CA THR A 720 16.01 3.23 14.06
C THR A 720 16.35 1.79 14.41
N TYR A 721 16.81 1.54 15.65
CA TYR A 721 17.04 0.18 16.13
C TYR A 721 15.78 -0.69 16.04
N ASN A 722 14.64 -0.17 16.53
CA ASN A 722 13.37 -0.90 16.52
C ASN A 722 12.84 -1.19 15.11
N ARG A 723 13.19 -0.38 14.10
CA ARG A 723 12.86 -0.64 12.68
C ARG A 723 13.69 -1.75 12.06
N LEU A 724 14.94 -1.94 12.52
CA LEU A 724 15.94 -2.77 11.85
C LEU A 724 16.24 -4.10 12.54
N LYS A 725 15.86 -4.26 13.82
CA LYS A 725 16.05 -5.47 14.63
C LYS A 725 15.29 -6.70 14.12
#